data_16f3e07755137a003b0f907fa42d012b
#
_entry.id   16f3e07755137a003b0f907fa42d012b
#
_cell.length_a   1.000
_cell.length_b   1.000
_cell.length_c   1.000
_cell.angle_alpha   90.00
_cell.angle_beta   90.00
_cell.angle_gamma   90.00
#
_symmetry.space_group_name_H-M   'P 1'
#
loop_
_entity.id
_entity.type
_entity.pdbx_description
1 polymer ?
#
loop_
_entity_poly.entity_id
_entity_poly.type
_entity_poly.pdbx_seq_one_letter_code
_entity_poly.pdbx_strand_id
1 'polypeptide(L)'
;MHDDRTVVEDRLTRLLTDRLRPAVHRVVAGLDVAAWHVPGEPVPPAAALAGGDFQPFPVGGAWGPPWGTTWFRLTGTVPDLPAGSRVELVVDLGWNTASPGFQAEGLVYRPDGSVHKGLHPRNDWVPVTGRAVDLYVEAAANPTILDGFRPTRLGDRATAGEAPLYRLARADVTVRDEGLAELVHDLQVLAELRAQLPAGEPRGHEILRALSRAMDALDPADLSGTAEAARAALGPVLARPAHASAHRITAVGHAHIDSAWLWPLRETVRKVARTASNVSDLLDTHPDLVYAMSSAQQFAWLEEHRPEVFARVAEHVRAGRFVPVGGMWVESDTNMPGSEAMARQFVHGKRYFLERFGIETREAWLPDSFGYSAALPQIVALSGTRWFLTQKISWNQTNRFPHHTFWWEGIDGTRVFTHFPPADTYNGELTGAELAHAVRNFRDKGDATRSLLPFGYGDGGGGPTREMLARARRLADLEGSPRVAVEAPASFFAAAEEEYGSAAPVWVGELYLELHRATYTSQAATKQGNRRAEHLLREAELWCATASVRLGVPYPHDELDRLWKTVLLHQFHDILPGSSIAWVHREAQATYAAVAASLETLISGAVAALAGGGEHEVSFNASPFARDGVPALGAAPPPAVSGVVTVSDGVQLDNGLLRVEVDARGLVVSVLDLVAGREVLAGPGNLLQLHRDEPNRWDAWDVDPFYRSLVSDVDGVTELSVAGDTVRISRAFGASTVLQEITLAAGARRVDFRVEVDWHEQEKFLKVAFPVDVHTDRAQFETQYGHLTRPTHENTSWDAARFEVCAHRWVRVAEPGYGVALANDSTYGHDVQRVPRAGGGTASVVRLSLVRAPRFPDPATDQGRHVFRYSLVPGADVVDAVRAGYELNLPLRTVRGAAVEPLAHVVSSPPESVVVEAVKLADDGSGDVVLRVYEALGGRATATLAPSFAVAGATETDLLERDRERDALGEGLTLRLRPFQIATIRLRRS
;
A
#
# COMPACT_ATOMS: atom_id res chain seq x y z
N MET A 1 34.93 33.76 -28.42
CA MET A 1 33.68 34.23 -27.86
C MET A 1 33.86 34.17 -26.34
N HIS A 2 33.61 35.24 -25.64
CA HIS A 2 33.65 35.18 -24.16
C HIS A 2 32.45 34.36 -23.66
N ASP A 3 32.74 33.35 -22.86
CA ASP A 3 31.69 32.58 -22.16
C ASP A 3 31.41 33.25 -20.80
N ASP A 4 30.38 34.09 -20.77
CA ASP A 4 29.91 34.82 -19.59
C ASP A 4 28.78 34.09 -18.81
N ARG A 5 28.52 32.86 -19.19
CA ARG A 5 27.43 32.02 -18.68
C ARG A 5 27.39 32.02 -17.16
N THR A 6 28.46 31.57 -16.52
CA THR A 6 28.51 31.43 -15.05
C THR A 6 28.23 32.78 -14.37
N VAL A 7 28.79 33.87 -14.88
CA VAL A 7 28.57 35.20 -14.30
C VAL A 7 27.10 35.63 -14.39
N VAL A 8 26.44 35.35 -15.52
CA VAL A 8 25.02 35.66 -15.72
C VAL A 8 24.14 34.81 -14.83
N GLU A 9 24.45 33.50 -14.71
CA GLU A 9 23.71 32.58 -13.85
C GLU A 9 23.86 32.89 -12.35
N ASP A 10 25.06 33.22 -11.89
CA ASP A 10 25.32 33.65 -10.51
C ASP A 10 24.60 34.96 -10.20
N ARG A 11 24.62 35.92 -11.12
CA ARG A 11 23.87 37.18 -10.99
C ARG A 11 22.38 36.92 -10.88
N LEU A 12 21.82 36.03 -11.71
CA LEU A 12 20.41 35.66 -11.69
C LEU A 12 20.03 34.98 -10.38
N THR A 13 20.85 34.02 -9.95
CA THR A 13 20.62 33.29 -8.70
C THR A 13 20.58 34.26 -7.51
N ARG A 14 21.53 35.16 -7.43
CA ARG A 14 21.57 36.19 -6.40
C ARG A 14 20.39 37.15 -6.46
N LEU A 15 20.03 37.60 -7.66
CA LEU A 15 18.87 38.49 -7.85
C LEU A 15 17.56 37.82 -7.41
N LEU A 16 17.34 36.57 -7.82
CA LEU A 16 16.16 35.81 -7.45
C LEU A 16 16.09 35.62 -5.93
N THR A 17 17.19 35.18 -5.32
CA THR A 17 17.22 34.80 -3.88
C THR A 17 17.17 36.00 -2.96
N ASP A 18 18.01 37.02 -3.24
CA ASP A 18 18.24 38.12 -2.30
C ASP A 18 17.31 39.31 -2.54
N ARG A 19 16.67 39.40 -3.68
CA ARG A 19 15.90 40.59 -4.08
C ARG A 19 14.48 40.29 -4.52
N LEU A 20 14.29 39.49 -5.58
CA LEU A 20 12.95 39.34 -6.17
C LEU A 20 12.00 38.56 -5.30
N ARG A 21 12.38 37.35 -4.84
CA ARG A 21 11.51 36.52 -4.02
C ARG A 21 11.09 37.19 -2.71
N PRO A 22 12.00 37.81 -1.93
CA PRO A 22 11.60 38.58 -0.75
C PRO A 22 10.67 39.76 -1.02
N ALA A 23 10.78 40.40 -2.21
CA ALA A 23 9.98 41.57 -2.60
C ALA A 23 8.55 41.18 -3.04
N VAL A 24 8.29 39.91 -3.39
CA VAL A 24 6.95 39.45 -3.80
C VAL A 24 5.90 39.69 -2.70
N HIS A 25 6.26 39.55 -1.42
CA HIS A 25 5.37 39.79 -0.27
C HIS A 25 5.89 40.92 0.60
N ARG A 26 5.40 42.12 0.34
CA ARG A 26 5.75 43.29 1.15
C ARG A 26 4.91 43.37 2.42
N VAL A 27 5.53 43.28 3.58
CA VAL A 27 4.86 43.43 4.90
C VAL A 27 4.30 44.83 5.05
N VAL A 28 3.05 44.94 5.45
CA VAL A 28 2.33 46.21 5.70
C VAL A 28 1.84 46.34 7.14
N ALA A 29 1.63 45.25 7.85
CA ALA A 29 1.30 45.23 9.27
C ALA A 29 1.62 43.88 9.90
N GLY A 30 1.84 43.81 11.22
CA GLY A 30 1.84 42.59 11.98
C GLY A 30 0.44 42.22 12.45
N LEU A 31 0.22 41.00 12.83
CA LEU A 31 -1.01 40.50 13.45
C LEU A 31 -0.82 40.32 14.97
N ASP A 32 -1.87 40.59 15.72
CA ASP A 32 -1.97 40.18 17.13
C ASP A 32 -2.30 38.67 17.13
N VAL A 33 -1.58 37.92 17.98
CA VAL A 33 -1.74 36.45 18.07
C VAL A 33 -2.13 36.07 19.49
N ALA A 34 -3.12 35.20 19.62
CA ALA A 34 -3.41 34.49 20.86
C ALA A 34 -3.40 32.98 20.57
N ALA A 35 -2.95 32.18 21.56
CA ALA A 35 -2.84 30.73 21.40
C ALA A 35 -3.57 29.99 22.50
N TRP A 36 -4.13 28.84 22.14
CA TRP A 36 -4.65 27.86 23.07
C TRP A 36 -4.06 26.50 22.78
N HIS A 37 -3.30 25.95 23.72
CA HIS A 37 -2.75 24.62 23.63
C HIS A 37 -3.80 23.61 24.09
N VAL A 38 -4.27 22.76 23.19
CA VAL A 38 -5.31 21.78 23.48
C VAL A 38 -4.74 20.67 24.37
N PRO A 39 -5.31 20.43 25.55
CA PRO A 39 -4.89 19.31 26.37
C PRO A 39 -5.40 18.00 25.79
N GLY A 40 -4.48 17.08 25.46
CA GLY A 40 -4.84 15.76 25.00
C GLY A 40 -5.10 15.65 23.48
N GLU A 41 -6.27 15.11 23.11
CA GLU A 41 -6.62 14.88 21.70
C GLU A 41 -7.14 16.16 21.03
N PRO A 42 -7.02 16.27 19.68
CA PRO A 42 -7.62 17.37 18.95
C PRO A 42 -9.11 17.50 19.20
N VAL A 43 -9.58 18.74 19.31
CA VAL A 43 -11.01 19.03 19.51
C VAL A 43 -11.69 19.48 18.22
N PRO A 44 -13.00 19.26 18.06
CA PRO A 44 -13.75 19.80 16.93
C PRO A 44 -13.62 21.34 16.85
N PRO A 45 -13.61 21.92 15.61
CA PRO A 45 -13.49 23.37 15.44
C PRO A 45 -14.51 24.17 16.23
N ALA A 46 -15.76 23.75 16.25
CA ALA A 46 -16.83 24.43 17.02
C ALA A 46 -16.52 24.54 18.53
N ALA A 47 -15.90 23.50 19.09
CA ALA A 47 -15.49 23.53 20.50
C ALA A 47 -14.32 24.51 20.76
N ALA A 48 -13.38 24.55 19.84
CA ALA A 48 -12.23 25.46 19.91
C ALA A 48 -12.67 26.93 19.80
N LEU A 49 -13.53 27.22 18.84
CA LEU A 49 -14.01 28.60 18.61
C LEU A 49 -14.93 29.11 19.74
N ALA A 50 -15.75 28.24 20.33
CA ALA A 50 -16.71 28.62 21.38
C ALA A 50 -16.09 28.68 22.77
N GLY A 51 -15.07 27.90 23.10
CA GLY A 51 -14.59 27.72 24.47
C GLY A 51 -13.07 27.65 24.66
N GLY A 52 -12.27 27.93 23.63
CA GLY A 52 -10.81 27.92 23.74
C GLY A 52 -10.29 29.01 24.68
N ASP A 53 -9.38 28.65 25.60
CA ASP A 53 -8.71 29.57 26.50
C ASP A 53 -7.52 30.25 25.82
N PHE A 54 -7.82 31.18 24.92
CA PHE A 54 -6.83 31.91 24.14
C PHE A 54 -6.07 32.95 24.97
N GLN A 55 -4.77 32.73 25.16
CA GLN A 55 -3.86 33.65 25.81
C GLN A 55 -3.00 34.41 24.81
N PRO A 56 -2.60 35.67 25.06
CA PRO A 56 -1.69 36.41 24.20
C PRO A 56 -0.42 35.59 23.89
N PHE A 57 -0.02 35.50 22.65
CA PHE A 57 1.11 34.69 22.23
C PHE A 57 2.04 35.50 21.31
N PRO A 58 3.34 35.65 21.64
CA PRO A 58 4.24 36.44 20.81
C PRO A 58 4.74 35.66 19.59
N VAL A 59 4.96 36.35 18.47
CA VAL A 59 5.81 35.84 17.41
C VAL A 59 7.20 35.53 18.00
N GLY A 60 7.77 34.38 17.64
CA GLY A 60 8.97 33.82 18.29
C GLY A 60 8.68 32.92 19.51
N GLY A 61 7.41 32.87 19.97
CA GLY A 61 6.97 32.01 21.06
C GLY A 61 7.07 30.51 20.69
N ALA A 62 7.50 29.69 21.64
CA ALA A 62 7.60 28.24 21.46
C ALA A 62 6.24 27.57 21.63
N TRP A 63 5.91 26.60 20.76
CA TRP A 63 4.64 25.89 20.76
C TRP A 63 4.78 24.41 20.35
N GLY A 64 3.74 23.65 20.65
CA GLY A 64 3.55 22.30 20.19
C GLY A 64 4.50 21.27 20.81
N PRO A 65 4.10 20.59 21.92
CA PRO A 65 4.71 19.31 22.23
C PRO A 65 4.45 18.33 21.07
N PRO A 66 5.30 17.30 20.88
CA PRO A 66 5.12 16.32 19.81
C PRO A 66 3.69 15.78 19.79
N TRP A 67 3.07 15.78 18.61
CA TRP A 67 1.69 15.32 18.38
C TRP A 67 0.60 16.17 19.06
N GLY A 68 0.98 17.32 19.64
CA GLY A 68 0.03 18.26 20.24
C GLY A 68 -0.70 19.10 19.20
N THR A 69 -1.83 19.68 19.58
CA THR A 69 -2.59 20.64 18.78
C THR A 69 -2.61 21.99 19.47
N THR A 70 -2.30 23.04 18.72
CA THR A 70 -2.40 24.43 19.19
C THR A 70 -3.32 25.20 18.26
N TRP A 71 -4.31 25.87 18.83
CA TRP A 71 -5.12 26.84 18.10
C TRP A 71 -4.52 28.22 18.24
N PHE A 72 -4.25 28.89 17.11
CA PHE A 72 -3.87 30.30 17.09
C PHE A 72 -5.07 31.13 16.61
N ARG A 73 -5.39 32.20 17.30
CA ARG A 73 -6.29 33.24 16.83
C ARG A 73 -5.46 34.41 16.32
N LEU A 74 -5.68 34.79 15.08
CA LEU A 74 -4.97 35.88 14.37
C LEU A 74 -5.93 37.04 14.21
N THR A 75 -5.62 38.18 14.82
CA THR A 75 -6.47 39.37 14.74
C THR A 75 -5.67 40.58 14.27
N GLY A 76 -6.32 41.50 13.58
CA GLY A 76 -5.66 42.70 13.07
C GLY A 76 -6.50 43.52 12.11
N THR A 77 -5.89 44.52 11.56
CA THR A 77 -6.55 45.42 10.57
C THR A 77 -5.61 45.59 9.35
N VAL A 78 -6.15 45.38 8.17
CA VAL A 78 -5.47 45.73 6.93
C VAL A 78 -5.42 47.24 6.83
N PRO A 79 -4.22 47.84 6.68
CA PRO A 79 -4.10 49.30 6.53
C PRO A 79 -4.75 49.79 5.24
N ASP A 80 -4.83 51.13 5.06
CA ASP A 80 -5.29 51.72 3.81
C ASP A 80 -4.25 51.46 2.72
N LEU A 81 -4.68 50.77 1.67
CA LEU A 81 -3.85 50.35 0.54
C LEU A 81 -4.44 50.88 -0.80
N PRO A 82 -3.64 51.04 -1.85
CA PRO A 82 -4.13 51.35 -3.17
C PRO A 82 -5.21 50.36 -3.63
N ALA A 83 -6.20 50.86 -4.38
CA ALA A 83 -7.26 50.00 -4.93
C ALA A 83 -6.66 48.89 -5.82
N GLY A 84 -7.15 47.68 -5.67
CA GLY A 84 -6.66 46.52 -6.40
C GLY A 84 -5.43 45.84 -5.81
N SER A 85 -4.93 46.28 -4.63
CA SER A 85 -3.87 45.58 -3.91
C SER A 85 -4.32 44.19 -3.52
N ARG A 86 -3.53 43.18 -3.84
CA ARG A 86 -3.76 41.79 -3.39
C ARG A 86 -3.17 41.59 -2.01
N VAL A 87 -4.04 41.46 -1.04
CA VAL A 87 -3.66 41.30 0.36
C VAL A 87 -3.64 39.83 0.72
N GLU A 88 -2.55 39.36 1.33
CA GLU A 88 -2.38 38.01 1.85
C GLU A 88 -1.79 38.10 3.27
N LEU A 89 -2.27 37.22 4.16
CA LEU A 89 -1.53 36.97 5.39
C LEU A 89 -0.43 35.96 5.09
N VAL A 90 0.75 36.16 5.66
CA VAL A 90 1.81 35.14 5.64
C VAL A 90 1.99 34.65 7.06
N VAL A 91 1.80 33.36 7.26
CA VAL A 91 1.87 32.70 8.56
C VAL A 91 2.89 31.58 8.48
N ASP A 92 3.97 31.67 9.25
CA ASP A 92 5.00 30.65 9.37
C ASP A 92 4.96 30.03 10.77
N LEU A 93 4.55 28.78 10.84
CA LEU A 93 4.41 28.02 12.08
C LEU A 93 5.75 27.58 12.69
N GLY A 94 6.87 27.93 12.06
CA GLY A 94 8.21 27.57 12.50
C GLY A 94 8.78 26.37 11.77
N TRP A 95 8.54 26.28 10.49
CA TRP A 95 9.04 25.20 9.65
C TRP A 95 10.55 25.16 9.59
N ASN A 96 11.12 23.97 9.74
CA ASN A 96 12.56 23.73 9.70
C ASN A 96 13.04 23.09 8.40
N THR A 97 12.09 22.60 7.57
CA THR A 97 12.35 22.04 6.23
C THR A 97 11.36 22.62 5.23
N ALA A 98 11.69 22.51 3.94
CA ALA A 98 10.81 22.96 2.87
C ALA A 98 9.78 21.90 2.43
N SER A 99 9.83 20.70 3.00
CA SER A 99 8.94 19.59 2.62
C SER A 99 7.64 19.63 3.45
N PRO A 100 6.47 19.70 2.82
CA PRO A 100 5.20 19.55 3.50
C PRO A 100 4.99 18.11 3.98
N GLY A 101 4.13 17.94 5.01
CA GLY A 101 3.71 16.65 5.51
C GLY A 101 4.58 16.03 6.60
N PHE A 102 5.85 16.40 6.71
CA PHE A 102 6.83 15.83 7.65
C PHE A 102 7.11 16.70 8.87
N GLN A 103 6.30 17.70 9.13
CA GLN A 103 6.46 18.66 10.20
C GLN A 103 5.13 19.35 10.52
N ALA A 104 5.17 20.50 11.23
CA ALA A 104 3.98 21.25 11.54
C ALA A 104 3.15 21.61 10.29
N GLU A 105 1.85 21.55 10.43
CA GLU A 105 0.87 21.96 9.41
C GLU A 105 -0.30 22.66 10.08
N GLY A 106 -1.02 23.50 9.34
CA GLY A 106 -2.16 24.24 9.87
C GLY A 106 -3.40 24.16 8.96
N LEU A 107 -4.58 24.26 9.56
CA LEU A 107 -5.84 24.49 8.86
C LEU A 107 -6.47 25.78 9.38
N VAL A 108 -6.77 26.70 8.48
CA VAL A 108 -7.30 28.03 8.81
C VAL A 108 -8.82 28.00 8.74
N TYR A 109 -9.44 28.58 9.76
CA TYR A 109 -10.90 28.70 9.88
C TYR A 109 -11.32 30.17 9.98
N ARG A 110 -12.53 30.48 9.50
CA ARG A 110 -13.21 31.74 9.75
C ARG A 110 -13.94 31.70 11.12
N PRO A 111 -14.35 32.83 11.66
CA PRO A 111 -15.06 32.86 12.94
C PRO A 111 -16.40 32.12 12.97
N ASP A 112 -17.01 31.87 11.83
CA ASP A 112 -18.20 31.06 11.66
C ASP A 112 -17.94 29.55 11.69
N GLY A 113 -16.67 29.14 11.79
CA GLY A 113 -16.23 27.75 11.80
C GLY A 113 -16.03 27.15 10.42
N SER A 114 -16.27 27.90 9.34
CA SER A 114 -15.99 27.41 7.98
C SER A 114 -14.50 27.31 7.73
N VAL A 115 -14.09 26.26 7.01
CA VAL A 115 -12.70 26.08 6.59
C VAL A 115 -12.34 27.15 5.57
N HIS A 116 -11.19 27.78 5.77
CA HIS A 116 -10.66 28.75 4.85
C HIS A 116 -9.58 28.16 3.94
N LYS A 117 -8.45 27.69 4.52
CA LYS A 117 -7.29 27.21 3.75
C LYS A 117 -6.33 26.40 4.62
N GLY A 118 -5.63 25.42 4.02
CA GLY A 118 -4.50 24.72 4.63
C GLY A 118 -3.20 25.54 4.57
N LEU A 119 -2.32 25.35 5.55
CA LEU A 119 -0.99 25.95 5.64
C LEU A 119 0.10 24.86 5.74
N HIS A 120 1.15 25.03 4.95
CA HIS A 120 2.36 24.20 4.98
C HIS A 120 3.56 25.00 4.40
N PRO A 121 4.82 24.50 4.49
CA PRO A 121 6.02 25.27 4.12
C PRO A 121 6.05 25.83 2.69
N ARG A 122 5.32 25.26 1.77
CA ARG A 122 5.22 25.72 0.36
C ARG A 122 3.90 26.43 0.07
N ASN A 123 3.09 26.69 1.10
CA ASN A 123 1.79 27.32 0.99
C ASN A 123 1.45 28.01 2.33
N ASP A 124 2.25 29.02 2.68
CA ASP A 124 2.25 29.74 3.95
C ASP A 124 1.39 31.00 3.95
N TRP A 125 0.59 31.23 2.92
CA TRP A 125 -0.21 32.42 2.72
C TRP A 125 -1.71 32.15 2.79
N VAL A 126 -2.48 33.14 3.22
CA VAL A 126 -3.95 33.10 3.30
C VAL A 126 -4.52 34.35 2.62
N PRO A 127 -5.45 34.24 1.67
CA PRO A 127 -6.07 35.41 1.04
C PRO A 127 -7.00 36.12 2.06
N VAL A 128 -7.03 37.43 2.02
CA VAL A 128 -7.87 38.27 2.87
C VAL A 128 -8.80 39.13 2.06
N THR A 129 -10.07 39.12 2.43
CA THR A 129 -11.09 40.02 1.89
C THR A 129 -11.59 40.93 2.99
N GLY A 130 -11.54 42.25 2.74
CA GLY A 130 -11.96 43.25 3.72
C GLY A 130 -10.82 43.78 4.60
N ARG A 131 -11.16 44.61 5.61
CA ARG A 131 -10.17 45.30 6.47
C ARG A 131 -9.91 44.59 7.78
N ALA A 132 -10.91 43.97 8.37
CA ALA A 132 -10.76 43.25 9.63
C ALA A 132 -10.22 41.84 9.37
N VAL A 133 -9.21 41.45 10.14
CA VAL A 133 -8.68 40.08 10.18
C VAL A 133 -9.12 39.48 11.52
N ASP A 134 -9.84 38.37 11.47
CA ASP A 134 -10.14 37.49 12.63
C ASP A 134 -10.20 36.08 12.08
N LEU A 135 -9.14 35.31 12.28
CA LEU A 135 -9.00 33.95 11.77
C LEU A 135 -8.44 33.04 12.87
N TYR A 136 -8.72 31.76 12.73
CA TYR A 136 -8.22 30.74 13.64
C TYR A 136 -7.40 29.72 12.85
N VAL A 137 -6.29 29.27 13.41
CA VAL A 137 -5.41 28.26 12.82
C VAL A 137 -5.33 27.05 13.74
N GLU A 138 -5.88 25.92 13.32
CA GLU A 138 -5.63 24.62 13.96
C GLU A 138 -4.24 24.12 13.53
N ALA A 139 -3.24 24.27 14.38
CA ALA A 139 -1.87 23.86 14.10
C ALA A 139 -1.54 22.51 14.75
N ALA A 140 -1.04 21.58 13.96
CA ALA A 140 -0.55 20.27 14.39
C ALA A 140 0.96 20.29 14.57
N ALA A 141 1.44 19.89 15.75
CA ALA A 141 2.87 19.77 16.03
C ALA A 141 3.40 18.38 15.69
N ASN A 142 3.33 18.02 14.41
CA ASN A 142 3.87 16.76 13.90
C ASN A 142 5.40 16.82 13.96
N PRO A 143 6.09 15.84 14.59
CA PRO A 143 7.54 15.85 14.65
C PRO A 143 8.17 15.47 13.31
N THR A 144 9.36 15.99 13.03
CA THR A 144 10.20 15.54 11.92
C THR A 144 10.91 14.24 12.32
N ILE A 145 10.49 13.11 11.74
CA ILE A 145 10.98 11.77 12.07
C ILE A 145 12.01 11.28 11.04
N LEU A 146 11.90 11.68 9.78
CA LEU A 146 12.74 11.19 8.67
C LEU A 146 14.18 11.77 8.69
N ASP A 147 14.66 12.23 9.81
CA ASP A 147 16.01 12.83 9.91
C ASP A 147 17.10 11.76 9.99
N GLY A 148 17.71 11.51 8.84
CA GLY A 148 18.87 10.63 8.70
C GLY A 148 18.60 9.15 8.97
N PHE A 149 17.35 8.70 8.93
CA PHE A 149 16.93 7.30 9.18
C PHE A 149 17.44 6.77 10.53
N ARG A 150 17.43 7.60 11.56
CA ARG A 150 17.91 7.24 12.89
C ARG A 150 16.78 6.87 13.83
N PRO A 151 16.99 5.88 14.70
CA PRO A 151 16.03 5.55 15.74
C PRO A 151 15.63 6.78 16.56
N THR A 152 14.32 6.99 16.73
CA THR A 152 13.81 8.14 17.48
C THR A 152 12.64 7.75 18.38
N ARG A 153 12.52 8.44 19.51
CA ARG A 153 11.38 8.29 20.43
C ARG A 153 10.16 9.11 20.01
N LEU A 154 10.30 9.96 18.98
CA LEU A 154 9.25 10.86 18.50
C LEU A 154 8.12 10.13 17.77
N GLY A 155 8.33 8.89 17.33
CA GLY A 155 7.34 8.09 16.63
C GLY A 155 6.21 7.53 17.49
N ASP A 156 6.15 7.84 18.78
CA ASP A 156 5.02 7.50 19.65
C ASP A 156 4.79 8.62 20.67
N ARG A 157 3.53 9.03 20.85
CA ARG A 157 3.14 10.04 21.85
C ARG A 157 3.59 9.64 23.27
N ALA A 158 3.55 8.35 23.58
CA ALA A 158 3.95 7.86 24.91
C ALA A 158 5.44 8.05 25.21
N THR A 159 6.27 8.19 24.19
CA THR A 159 7.74 8.28 24.32
C THR A 159 8.32 9.62 23.85
N ALA A 160 7.54 10.44 23.15
CA ALA A 160 8.01 11.66 22.48
C ALA A 160 8.35 12.81 23.44
N GLY A 161 7.82 12.81 24.68
CA GLY A 161 8.02 13.86 25.66
C GLY A 161 7.12 15.09 25.41
N GLU A 162 7.39 16.18 26.17
CA GLU A 162 6.50 17.37 26.19
C GLU A 162 7.23 18.65 25.72
N ALA A 163 8.48 18.57 25.28
CA ALA A 163 9.25 19.72 24.84
C ALA A 163 8.67 20.34 23.56
N PRO A 164 8.47 21.67 23.49
CA PRO A 164 7.97 22.32 22.29
C PRO A 164 8.91 22.09 21.09
N LEU A 165 8.32 21.72 19.94
CA LEU A 165 9.05 21.45 18.71
C LEU A 165 9.28 22.70 17.85
N TYR A 166 8.37 23.66 17.92
CA TYR A 166 8.27 24.76 16.97
C TYR A 166 8.29 26.13 17.64
N ARG A 167 8.53 27.17 16.82
CA ARG A 167 8.35 28.57 17.21
C ARG A 167 7.54 29.27 16.12
N LEU A 168 6.49 29.99 16.47
CA LEU A 168 5.73 30.80 15.53
C LEU A 168 6.68 31.86 14.92
N ALA A 169 7.10 31.66 13.70
CA ALA A 169 8.13 32.50 13.08
C ALA A 169 7.56 33.79 12.48
N ARG A 170 6.30 33.74 11.98
CA ARG A 170 5.71 34.88 11.26
C ARG A 170 4.18 34.88 11.34
N ALA A 171 3.61 36.07 11.47
CA ALA A 171 2.17 36.34 11.35
C ALA A 171 1.97 37.78 10.85
N ASP A 172 1.99 37.98 9.55
CA ASP A 172 2.02 39.31 8.92
C ASP A 172 0.88 39.51 7.92
N VAL A 173 0.42 40.73 7.82
CA VAL A 173 -0.36 41.25 6.70
C VAL A 173 0.60 41.71 5.61
N THR A 174 0.47 41.17 4.41
CA THR A 174 1.34 41.49 3.28
C THR A 174 0.55 41.91 2.06
N VAL A 175 1.19 42.66 1.19
CA VAL A 175 0.72 42.92 -0.18
C VAL A 175 1.57 42.08 -1.12
N ARG A 176 0.94 41.24 -1.91
CA ARG A 176 1.59 40.45 -2.96
C ARG A 176 1.72 41.26 -4.22
N ASP A 177 2.93 41.36 -4.74
CA ASP A 177 3.24 41.94 -6.02
C ASP A 177 3.15 40.90 -7.15
N GLU A 178 2.07 40.94 -7.91
CA GLU A 178 1.83 40.01 -9.01
C GLU A 178 2.83 40.16 -10.14
N GLY A 179 3.26 41.38 -10.45
CA GLY A 179 4.25 41.67 -11.49
C GLY A 179 5.60 41.02 -11.19
N LEU A 180 6.06 41.17 -9.94
CA LEU A 180 7.28 40.51 -9.48
C LEU A 180 7.13 38.97 -9.41
N ALA A 181 5.97 38.46 -8.94
CA ALA A 181 5.72 37.02 -8.89
C ALA A 181 5.78 36.40 -10.30
N GLU A 182 5.14 37.00 -11.27
CA GLU A 182 5.17 36.56 -12.67
C GLU A 182 6.58 36.66 -13.27
N LEU A 183 7.35 37.71 -12.97
CA LEU A 183 8.75 37.84 -13.39
C LEU A 183 9.63 36.73 -12.79
N VAL A 184 9.44 36.40 -11.51
CA VAL A 184 10.15 35.28 -10.85
C VAL A 184 9.90 33.96 -11.60
N HIS A 185 8.66 33.70 -12.00
CA HIS A 185 8.32 32.49 -12.75
C HIS A 185 8.91 32.49 -14.16
N ASP A 186 8.87 33.64 -14.88
CA ASP A 186 9.49 33.78 -16.20
C ASP A 186 10.99 33.50 -16.18
N LEU A 187 11.69 34.09 -15.21
CA LEU A 187 13.14 33.92 -15.01
C LEU A 187 13.50 32.47 -14.65
N GLN A 188 12.74 31.87 -13.73
CA GLN A 188 12.98 30.49 -13.27
C GLN A 188 12.81 29.46 -14.39
N VAL A 189 11.69 29.51 -15.11
CA VAL A 189 11.41 28.55 -16.19
C VAL A 189 12.50 28.65 -17.29
N LEU A 190 12.92 29.84 -17.67
CA LEU A 190 13.97 30.01 -18.68
C LEU A 190 15.35 29.59 -18.17
N ALA A 191 15.68 29.86 -16.91
CA ALA A 191 16.94 29.45 -16.32
C ALA A 191 17.02 27.90 -16.20
N GLU A 192 15.95 27.27 -15.74
CA GLU A 192 15.84 25.82 -15.63
C GLU A 192 15.91 25.14 -17.00
N LEU A 193 15.19 25.66 -18.00
CA LEU A 193 15.27 25.15 -19.37
C LEU A 193 16.70 25.28 -19.92
N ARG A 194 17.29 26.45 -19.77
CA ARG A 194 18.65 26.73 -20.26
C ARG A 194 19.67 25.77 -19.66
N ALA A 195 19.55 25.43 -18.37
CA ALA A 195 20.43 24.48 -17.69
C ALA A 195 20.35 23.07 -18.27
N GLN A 196 19.26 22.69 -18.94
CA GLN A 196 19.07 21.37 -19.54
C GLN A 196 19.49 21.30 -21.02
N LEU A 197 19.64 22.45 -21.69
CA LEU A 197 20.07 22.50 -23.09
C LEU A 197 21.59 22.25 -23.21
N PRO A 198 22.04 21.59 -24.31
CA PRO A 198 23.45 21.39 -24.56
C PRO A 198 24.20 22.74 -24.62
N ALA A 199 25.44 22.76 -24.11
CA ALA A 199 26.20 23.99 -23.95
C ALA A 199 26.45 24.78 -25.26
N GLY A 200 26.53 24.06 -26.38
CA GLY A 200 26.76 24.67 -27.71
C GLY A 200 25.49 25.01 -28.49
N GLU A 201 24.32 24.77 -27.90
CA GLU A 201 23.06 24.98 -28.63
C GLU A 201 22.67 26.46 -28.67
N PRO A 202 22.37 27.02 -29.87
CA PRO A 202 22.01 28.43 -30.04
C PRO A 202 20.87 28.87 -29.11
N ARG A 203 19.88 28.03 -28.93
CA ARG A 203 18.72 28.32 -28.05
C ARG A 203 19.14 28.63 -26.61
N GLY A 204 20.11 27.90 -26.06
CA GLY A 204 20.65 28.14 -24.71
C GLY A 204 21.31 29.53 -24.60
N HIS A 205 22.02 29.96 -25.64
CA HIS A 205 22.64 31.30 -25.70
C HIS A 205 21.62 32.44 -25.88
N GLU A 206 20.56 32.22 -26.66
CA GLU A 206 19.46 33.19 -26.78
C GLU A 206 18.76 33.44 -25.47
N ILE A 207 18.44 32.35 -24.72
CA ILE A 207 17.85 32.43 -23.38
C ILE A 207 18.79 33.18 -22.45
N LEU A 208 20.09 32.86 -22.43
CA LEU A 208 21.07 33.52 -21.56
C LEU A 208 21.11 35.02 -21.78
N ARG A 209 21.10 35.44 -23.06
CA ARG A 209 21.07 36.87 -23.40
C ARG A 209 19.74 37.54 -23.01
N ALA A 210 18.62 36.85 -23.13
CA ALA A 210 17.33 37.37 -22.70
C ALA A 210 17.30 37.57 -21.19
N LEU A 211 17.80 36.57 -20.41
CA LEU A 211 17.93 36.67 -18.95
C LEU A 211 18.83 37.86 -18.56
N SER A 212 19.99 38.07 -19.24
CA SER A 212 20.85 39.20 -18.96
C SER A 212 20.15 40.53 -19.22
N ARG A 213 19.47 40.69 -20.38
CA ARG A 213 18.70 41.92 -20.69
C ARG A 213 17.57 42.17 -19.70
N ALA A 214 16.88 41.11 -19.24
CA ALA A 214 15.83 41.26 -18.25
C ALA A 214 16.38 41.77 -16.92
N MET A 215 17.53 41.26 -16.50
CA MET A 215 18.21 41.75 -15.30
C MET A 215 18.73 43.17 -15.44
N ASP A 216 19.16 43.58 -16.65
CA ASP A 216 19.60 44.94 -16.92
C ASP A 216 18.43 45.94 -16.93
N ALA A 217 17.22 45.49 -17.24
CA ALA A 217 16.01 46.30 -17.24
C ALA A 217 15.44 46.57 -15.85
N LEU A 218 15.93 45.86 -14.82
CA LEU A 218 15.48 46.02 -13.43
C LEU A 218 16.24 47.14 -12.72
N ASP A 219 15.51 48.03 -12.07
CA ASP A 219 16.08 48.98 -11.11
C ASP A 219 16.02 48.35 -9.70
N PRO A 220 17.16 48.08 -9.04
CA PRO A 220 17.18 47.56 -7.67
C PRO A 220 16.49 48.44 -6.63
N ALA A 221 16.30 49.74 -6.93
CA ALA A 221 15.59 50.68 -6.08
C ALA A 221 14.08 50.68 -6.35
N ASP A 222 13.62 50.19 -7.51
CA ASP A 222 12.21 50.10 -7.89
C ASP A 222 11.94 48.82 -8.66
N LEU A 223 12.01 47.68 -8.00
CA LEU A 223 11.78 46.36 -8.60
C LEU A 223 10.36 46.25 -9.17
N SER A 224 9.35 46.70 -8.44
CA SER A 224 7.95 46.63 -8.86
C SER A 224 7.68 47.47 -10.12
N GLY A 225 8.16 48.73 -10.16
CA GLY A 225 7.96 49.62 -11.29
C GLY A 225 8.70 49.19 -12.57
N THR A 226 9.75 48.38 -12.42
CA THR A 226 10.56 47.91 -13.57
C THR A 226 10.32 46.44 -13.95
N ALA A 227 9.49 45.73 -13.22
CA ALA A 227 9.18 44.32 -13.47
C ALA A 227 8.62 44.06 -14.89
N GLU A 228 7.72 44.92 -15.37
CA GLU A 228 7.11 44.79 -16.70
C GLU A 228 8.14 44.95 -17.83
N ALA A 229 9.08 45.90 -17.70
CA ALA A 229 10.17 46.06 -18.67
C ALA A 229 11.10 44.83 -18.70
N ALA A 230 11.39 44.23 -17.54
CA ALA A 230 12.15 42.98 -17.46
C ALA A 230 11.41 41.80 -18.10
N ARG A 231 10.11 41.66 -17.86
CA ARG A 231 9.27 40.65 -18.49
C ARG A 231 9.18 40.84 -20.02
N ALA A 232 9.07 42.09 -20.50
CA ALA A 232 9.07 42.38 -21.93
C ALA A 232 10.35 41.89 -22.62
N ALA A 233 11.52 41.98 -21.96
CA ALA A 233 12.79 41.47 -22.49
C ALA A 233 12.81 39.92 -22.63
N LEU A 234 12.02 39.20 -21.86
CA LEU A 234 11.88 37.73 -21.91
C LEU A 234 10.81 37.27 -22.93
N GLY A 235 9.83 38.11 -23.22
CA GLY A 235 8.70 37.80 -24.09
C GLY A 235 9.06 37.09 -25.41
N PRO A 236 10.03 37.56 -26.19
CA PRO A 236 10.41 36.90 -27.45
C PRO A 236 10.92 35.46 -27.31
N VAL A 237 11.60 35.13 -26.22
CA VAL A 237 12.09 33.76 -25.98
C VAL A 237 11.03 32.87 -25.37
N LEU A 238 10.11 33.43 -24.60
CA LEU A 238 8.98 32.68 -24.04
C LEU A 238 7.90 32.34 -25.08
N ALA A 239 7.76 33.18 -26.10
CA ALA A 239 6.74 33.02 -27.14
C ALA A 239 7.13 32.03 -28.26
N ARG A 240 8.34 31.45 -28.23
CA ARG A 240 8.74 30.50 -29.29
C ARG A 240 8.10 29.14 -29.02
N PRO A 241 7.38 28.57 -30.02
CA PRO A 241 6.68 27.31 -29.85
C PRO A 241 7.64 26.11 -29.83
N ALA A 242 7.30 25.07 -29.11
CA ALA A 242 8.01 23.80 -29.12
C ALA A 242 8.02 23.16 -30.51
N HIS A 243 9.04 22.36 -30.80
CA HIS A 243 9.11 21.59 -32.04
C HIS A 243 7.89 20.70 -32.24
N ALA A 244 7.52 20.44 -33.50
CA ALA A 244 6.38 19.56 -33.81
C ALA A 244 6.54 18.16 -33.24
N SER A 245 7.78 17.66 -33.16
CA SER A 245 8.16 16.34 -32.59
C SER A 245 8.48 16.39 -31.11
N ALA A 246 8.22 17.49 -30.41
CA ALA A 246 8.45 17.56 -28.98
C ALA A 246 7.60 16.53 -28.23
N HIS A 247 8.20 15.84 -27.28
CA HIS A 247 7.51 14.90 -26.39
C HIS A 247 6.36 15.60 -25.66
N ARG A 248 5.23 14.92 -25.48
CA ARG A 248 4.04 15.45 -24.82
C ARG A 248 3.96 14.90 -23.40
N ILE A 249 3.86 15.78 -22.42
CA ILE A 249 3.66 15.41 -21.04
C ILE A 249 2.25 15.83 -20.62
N THR A 250 1.39 14.86 -20.36
CA THR A 250 0.15 15.10 -19.64
C THR A 250 0.50 15.25 -18.16
N ALA A 251 0.39 16.47 -17.65
CA ALA A 251 0.55 16.77 -16.24
C ALA A 251 -0.82 16.68 -15.56
N VAL A 252 -0.89 16.06 -14.38
CA VAL A 252 -2.10 16.01 -13.57
C VAL A 252 -1.77 16.43 -12.15
N GLY A 253 -2.54 17.38 -11.61
CA GLY A 253 -2.43 17.75 -10.21
C GLY A 253 -2.67 16.52 -9.33
N HIS A 254 -1.83 16.31 -8.34
CA HIS A 254 -1.88 15.12 -7.49
C HIS A 254 -1.33 15.41 -6.10
N ALA A 255 -1.77 14.66 -5.12
CA ALA A 255 -1.12 14.50 -3.83
C ALA A 255 -1.27 13.03 -3.44
N HIS A 256 -0.19 12.29 -3.46
CA HIS A 256 -0.12 11.04 -2.72
C HIS A 256 -0.17 11.36 -1.23
N ILE A 257 -1.13 10.78 -0.49
CA ILE A 257 -1.25 11.00 0.96
C ILE A 257 -1.26 9.65 1.65
N ASP A 258 -0.22 9.38 2.43
CA ASP A 258 -0.17 8.15 3.21
C ASP A 258 -1.27 8.12 4.25
N SER A 259 -2.07 7.04 4.24
CA SER A 259 -3.15 6.86 5.21
C SER A 259 -2.62 6.75 6.65
N ALA A 260 -1.40 6.23 6.81
CA ALA A 260 -0.55 6.32 7.99
C ALA A 260 0.88 5.97 7.57
N TRP A 261 1.88 6.59 8.18
CA TRP A 261 3.29 6.30 7.94
C TRP A 261 4.15 6.86 9.09
N LEU A 262 4.70 8.07 8.92
CA LEU A 262 5.41 8.80 9.98
C LEU A 262 4.43 9.65 10.84
N TRP A 263 3.17 9.37 10.74
CA TRP A 263 2.04 9.92 11.50
C TRP A 263 0.90 8.90 11.61
N PRO A 264 0.08 8.97 12.67
CA PRO A 264 -1.05 8.06 12.88
C PRO A 264 -2.26 8.42 11.99
N LEU A 265 -3.20 7.46 11.83
CA LEU A 265 -4.44 7.63 11.07
C LEU A 265 -5.20 8.92 11.39
N ARG A 266 -5.29 9.28 12.68
CA ARG A 266 -5.99 10.51 13.12
C ARG A 266 -5.41 11.78 12.49
N GLU A 267 -4.11 11.80 12.20
CA GLU A 267 -3.47 12.94 11.55
C GLU A 267 -3.75 12.97 10.07
N THR A 268 -3.86 11.81 9.41
CA THR A 268 -4.21 11.75 7.99
C THR A 268 -5.58 12.34 7.71
N VAL A 269 -6.57 12.13 8.59
CA VAL A 269 -7.89 12.79 8.50
C VAL A 269 -7.74 14.31 8.37
N ARG A 270 -6.82 14.91 9.12
CA ARG A 270 -6.53 16.35 9.09
C ARG A 270 -5.71 16.75 7.85
N LYS A 271 -4.74 15.93 7.44
CA LYS A 271 -3.91 16.16 6.24
C LYS A 271 -4.75 16.18 4.97
N VAL A 272 -5.67 15.24 4.83
CA VAL A 272 -6.60 15.18 3.70
C VAL A 272 -7.47 16.44 3.64
N ALA A 273 -7.97 16.92 4.78
CA ALA A 273 -8.75 18.15 4.85
C ALA A 273 -7.95 19.39 4.43
N ARG A 274 -6.68 19.51 4.85
CA ARG A 274 -5.77 20.61 4.46
C ARG A 274 -5.52 20.59 2.94
N THR A 275 -5.19 19.41 2.40
CA THR A 275 -4.91 19.25 0.96
C THR A 275 -6.15 19.53 0.12
N ALA A 276 -7.30 18.92 0.46
CA ALA A 276 -8.55 19.10 -0.27
C ALA A 276 -9.04 20.57 -0.25
N SER A 277 -8.83 21.29 0.87
CA SER A 277 -9.15 22.72 0.95
C SER A 277 -8.27 23.55 0.02
N ASN A 278 -6.95 23.32 0.02
CA ASN A 278 -6.01 24.01 -0.85
C ASN A 278 -6.30 23.75 -2.32
N VAL A 279 -6.55 22.50 -2.69
CA VAL A 279 -6.87 22.10 -4.06
C VAL A 279 -8.18 22.72 -4.52
N SER A 280 -9.21 22.73 -3.66
CA SER A 280 -10.49 23.38 -3.99
C SER A 280 -10.32 24.88 -4.27
N ASP A 281 -9.52 25.59 -3.44
CA ASP A 281 -9.22 27.02 -3.66
C ASP A 281 -8.46 27.26 -5.00
N LEU A 282 -7.54 26.34 -5.34
CA LEU A 282 -6.85 26.41 -6.63
C LEU A 282 -7.79 26.14 -7.80
N LEU A 283 -8.69 25.16 -7.69
CA LEU A 283 -9.71 24.86 -8.70
C LEU A 283 -10.68 26.02 -8.92
N ASP A 284 -11.04 26.77 -7.86
CA ASP A 284 -11.86 27.97 -7.99
C ASP A 284 -11.18 29.10 -8.75
N THR A 285 -9.86 29.23 -8.62
CA THR A 285 -9.07 30.35 -9.16
C THR A 285 -8.27 30.02 -10.41
N HIS A 286 -8.07 28.74 -10.73
CA HIS A 286 -7.29 28.27 -11.87
C HIS A 286 -8.12 27.27 -12.70
N PRO A 287 -8.83 27.74 -13.73
CA PRO A 287 -9.73 26.90 -14.54
C PRO A 287 -9.00 25.78 -15.28
N ASP A 288 -7.71 25.93 -15.53
CA ASP A 288 -6.88 24.94 -16.23
C ASP A 288 -6.44 23.77 -15.34
N LEU A 289 -6.64 23.83 -14.01
CA LEU A 289 -6.25 22.75 -13.12
C LEU A 289 -7.21 21.57 -13.24
N VAL A 290 -6.61 20.38 -13.41
CA VAL A 290 -7.24 19.09 -13.18
C VAL A 290 -6.45 18.38 -12.09
N TYR A 291 -7.13 17.88 -11.07
CA TYR A 291 -6.52 17.23 -9.92
C TYR A 291 -7.06 15.81 -9.75
N ALA A 292 -6.18 14.84 -9.59
CA ALA A 292 -6.51 13.44 -9.36
C ALA A 292 -6.27 13.07 -7.89
N MET A 293 -7.20 12.33 -7.30
CA MET A 293 -7.08 11.82 -5.94
C MET A 293 -7.54 10.36 -5.88
N SER A 294 -6.73 9.50 -5.30
CA SER A 294 -7.00 8.09 -5.02
C SER A 294 -7.58 7.88 -3.62
N SER A 295 -7.83 6.62 -3.26
CA SER A 295 -8.24 6.16 -1.92
C SER A 295 -9.63 6.63 -1.48
N ALA A 296 -10.65 5.79 -1.70
CA ALA A 296 -12.03 6.07 -1.29
C ALA A 296 -12.16 6.39 0.21
N GLN A 297 -11.32 5.77 1.06
CA GLN A 297 -11.26 6.04 2.49
C GLN A 297 -10.97 7.52 2.80
N GLN A 298 -10.13 8.18 2.01
CA GLN A 298 -9.80 9.60 2.23
C GLN A 298 -11.00 10.50 1.93
N PHE A 299 -11.78 10.18 0.89
CA PHE A 299 -13.05 10.86 0.63
C PHE A 299 -14.09 10.59 1.73
N ALA A 300 -14.15 9.37 2.25
CA ALA A 300 -15.03 9.02 3.36
C ALA A 300 -14.67 9.81 4.64
N TRP A 301 -13.41 10.01 4.92
CA TRP A 301 -12.97 10.87 6.03
C TRP A 301 -13.35 12.34 5.83
N LEU A 302 -13.29 12.87 4.62
CA LEU A 302 -13.79 14.22 4.33
C LEU A 302 -15.30 14.30 4.55
N GLU A 303 -16.07 13.33 4.05
CA GLU A 303 -17.52 13.26 4.20
C GLU A 303 -17.93 13.26 5.68
N GLU A 304 -17.25 12.48 6.51
CA GLU A 304 -17.55 12.31 7.92
C GLU A 304 -17.09 13.50 8.78
N HIS A 305 -15.86 13.97 8.57
CA HIS A 305 -15.21 14.90 9.49
C HIS A 305 -15.17 16.35 9.01
N ARG A 306 -15.33 16.60 7.71
CA ARG A 306 -15.30 17.94 7.09
C ARG A 306 -16.29 18.02 5.92
N PRO A 307 -17.61 17.87 6.22
CA PRO A 307 -18.66 17.78 5.19
C PRO A 307 -18.72 19.02 4.28
N GLU A 308 -18.35 20.21 4.77
CA GLU A 308 -18.26 21.42 3.95
C GLU A 308 -17.14 21.37 2.92
N VAL A 309 -15.99 20.78 3.26
CA VAL A 309 -14.89 20.55 2.31
C VAL A 309 -15.30 19.49 1.30
N PHE A 310 -15.93 18.40 1.77
CA PHE A 310 -16.44 17.33 0.89
C PHE A 310 -17.46 17.87 -0.12
N ALA A 311 -18.35 18.76 0.29
CA ALA A 311 -19.33 19.38 -0.61
C ALA A 311 -18.66 20.17 -1.74
N ARG A 312 -17.61 20.96 -1.46
CA ARG A 312 -16.80 21.68 -2.47
C ARG A 312 -16.09 20.69 -3.40
N VAL A 313 -15.48 19.64 -2.84
CA VAL A 313 -14.85 18.56 -3.62
C VAL A 313 -15.87 17.94 -4.58
N ALA A 314 -17.08 17.62 -4.09
CA ALA A 314 -18.14 17.04 -4.91
C ALA A 314 -18.61 17.97 -6.05
N GLU A 315 -18.57 19.29 -5.86
CA GLU A 315 -18.82 20.27 -6.92
C GLU A 315 -17.76 20.20 -8.03
N HIS A 316 -16.48 20.16 -7.65
CA HIS A 316 -15.38 20.03 -8.59
C HIS A 316 -15.34 18.66 -9.27
N VAL A 317 -15.75 17.60 -8.58
CA VAL A 317 -15.92 16.26 -9.17
C VAL A 317 -17.00 16.29 -10.27
N ARG A 318 -18.16 16.90 -9.99
CA ARG A 318 -19.22 17.08 -11.00
C ARG A 318 -18.78 17.94 -12.19
N ALA A 319 -17.86 18.88 -11.97
CA ALA A 319 -17.26 19.70 -13.02
C ALA A 319 -16.16 18.97 -13.81
N GLY A 320 -15.79 17.73 -13.44
CA GLY A 320 -14.73 16.93 -14.07
C GLY A 320 -13.31 17.41 -13.83
N ARG A 321 -13.10 18.29 -12.84
CA ARG A 321 -11.80 18.88 -12.54
C ARG A 321 -11.12 18.31 -11.28
N PHE A 322 -11.89 17.80 -10.34
CA PHE A 322 -11.41 16.94 -9.26
C PHE A 322 -11.76 15.49 -9.62
N VAL A 323 -10.77 14.67 -9.94
CA VAL A 323 -10.96 13.37 -10.57
C VAL A 323 -10.66 12.25 -9.57
N PRO A 324 -11.67 11.51 -9.07
CA PRO A 324 -11.43 10.29 -8.35
C PRO A 324 -10.72 9.25 -9.24
N VAL A 325 -9.62 8.67 -8.76
CA VAL A 325 -8.85 7.64 -9.46
C VAL A 325 -8.57 6.44 -8.55
N GLY A 326 -7.98 5.38 -9.10
CA GLY A 326 -7.51 4.21 -8.36
C GLY A 326 -8.57 3.14 -8.14
N GLY A 327 -9.77 3.51 -7.76
CA GLY A 327 -10.88 2.60 -7.54
C GLY A 327 -10.72 1.65 -6.34
N MET A 328 -9.70 1.81 -5.53
CA MET A 328 -9.47 1.02 -4.32
C MET A 328 -9.93 1.77 -3.07
N TRP A 329 -10.18 1.01 -1.99
CA TRP A 329 -10.52 1.58 -0.69
C TRP A 329 -9.36 2.42 -0.14
N VAL A 330 -8.14 1.86 -0.19
CA VAL A 330 -6.87 2.58 0.04
C VAL A 330 -5.86 2.22 -1.06
N GLU A 331 -4.76 2.94 -1.18
CA GLU A 331 -3.58 2.49 -1.92
C GLU A 331 -2.90 1.38 -1.11
N SER A 332 -3.38 0.15 -1.27
CA SER A 332 -2.94 -0.97 -0.45
C SER A 332 -1.56 -1.50 -0.84
N ASP A 333 -0.91 -2.23 0.08
CA ASP A 333 0.05 -3.26 -0.32
C ASP A 333 -0.64 -4.23 -1.30
N THR A 334 0.08 -4.71 -2.32
CA THR A 334 -0.46 -5.58 -3.37
C THR A 334 0.17 -6.96 -3.39
N ASN A 335 1.12 -7.22 -2.50
CA ASN A 335 1.77 -8.51 -2.36
C ASN A 335 1.14 -9.38 -1.27
N MET A 336 0.93 -8.83 -0.08
CA MET A 336 0.52 -9.58 1.12
C MET A 336 -0.99 -9.73 1.33
N PRO A 337 -1.88 -8.78 0.97
CA PRO A 337 -3.32 -8.99 1.08
C PRO A 337 -3.76 -10.26 0.34
N GLY A 338 -4.63 -11.03 0.96
CA GLY A 338 -5.16 -12.27 0.40
C GLY A 338 -6.06 -12.05 -0.82
N SER A 339 -6.47 -13.15 -1.44
CA SER A 339 -7.27 -13.17 -2.66
C SER A 339 -8.52 -12.28 -2.58
N GLU A 340 -9.38 -12.58 -1.62
CA GLU A 340 -10.63 -11.85 -1.45
C GLU A 340 -10.40 -10.41 -0.99
N ALA A 341 -9.44 -10.17 -0.09
CA ALA A 341 -9.12 -8.82 0.37
C ALA A 341 -8.69 -7.90 -0.77
N MET A 342 -7.84 -8.38 -1.70
CA MET A 342 -7.43 -7.61 -2.87
C MET A 342 -8.63 -7.30 -3.80
N ALA A 343 -9.53 -8.25 -4.01
CA ALA A 343 -10.77 -8.00 -4.75
C ALA A 343 -11.64 -6.96 -4.05
N ARG A 344 -11.77 -7.04 -2.71
CA ARG A 344 -12.59 -6.12 -1.90
C ARG A 344 -12.05 -4.70 -1.86
N GLN A 345 -10.74 -4.50 -1.99
CA GLN A 345 -10.17 -3.16 -2.17
C GLN A 345 -10.87 -2.43 -3.32
N PHE A 346 -10.99 -3.08 -4.49
CA PHE A 346 -11.70 -2.52 -5.65
C PHE A 346 -13.21 -2.47 -5.46
N VAL A 347 -13.83 -3.50 -4.88
CA VAL A 347 -15.28 -3.54 -4.67
C VAL A 347 -15.74 -2.37 -3.80
N HIS A 348 -15.13 -2.19 -2.62
CA HIS A 348 -15.52 -1.11 -1.70
C HIS A 348 -15.15 0.27 -2.23
N GLY A 349 -13.99 0.43 -2.85
CA GLY A 349 -13.56 1.71 -3.39
C GLY A 349 -14.41 2.17 -4.57
N LYS A 350 -14.62 1.31 -5.57
CA LYS A 350 -15.43 1.65 -6.75
C LYS A 350 -16.90 1.86 -6.38
N ARG A 351 -17.44 1.06 -5.46
CA ARG A 351 -18.81 1.25 -4.97
C ARG A 351 -18.97 2.62 -4.31
N TYR A 352 -18.03 3.03 -3.45
CA TYR A 352 -18.06 4.34 -2.84
C TYR A 352 -18.11 5.46 -3.88
N PHE A 353 -17.23 5.43 -4.88
CA PHE A 353 -17.22 6.46 -5.94
C PHE A 353 -18.47 6.46 -6.80
N LEU A 354 -19.01 5.28 -7.08
CA LEU A 354 -20.26 5.15 -7.84
C LEU A 354 -21.45 5.69 -7.05
N GLU A 355 -21.56 5.36 -5.76
CA GLU A 355 -22.68 5.79 -4.90
C GLU A 355 -22.63 7.28 -4.58
N ARG A 356 -21.45 7.86 -4.33
CA ARG A 356 -21.29 9.26 -3.93
C ARG A 356 -21.24 10.23 -5.12
N PHE A 357 -20.65 9.80 -6.23
CA PHE A 357 -20.39 10.70 -7.37
C PHE A 357 -20.97 10.20 -8.70
N GLY A 358 -21.48 8.99 -8.78
CA GLY A 358 -21.91 8.37 -10.04
C GLY A 358 -20.74 8.08 -10.99
N ILE A 359 -19.50 7.99 -10.47
CA ILE A 359 -18.29 7.79 -11.26
C ILE A 359 -17.78 6.37 -11.11
N GLU A 360 -17.51 5.73 -12.25
CA GLU A 360 -16.78 4.49 -12.33
C GLU A 360 -15.31 4.80 -12.72
N THR A 361 -14.38 4.61 -11.77
CA THR A 361 -12.95 4.79 -12.02
C THR A 361 -12.43 3.76 -13.02
N ARG A 362 -11.52 4.18 -13.91
CA ARG A 362 -10.98 3.32 -14.99
C ARG A 362 -9.50 3.01 -14.84
N GLU A 363 -8.82 3.69 -13.97
CA GLU A 363 -7.40 3.53 -13.67
C GLU A 363 -7.23 2.87 -12.30
N ALA A 364 -6.40 1.84 -12.18
CA ALA A 364 -5.77 1.46 -10.93
C ALA A 364 -4.57 2.39 -10.73
N TRP A 365 -4.49 3.05 -9.59
CA TRP A 365 -3.55 4.13 -9.31
C TRP A 365 -2.81 3.84 -8.01
N LEU A 366 -1.58 3.32 -8.12
CA LEU A 366 -0.78 2.86 -6.99
C LEU A 366 0.66 3.40 -7.14
N PRO A 367 0.89 4.70 -6.90
CA PRO A 367 2.17 5.33 -7.17
C PRO A 367 3.30 4.79 -6.30
N ASP A 368 3.02 4.37 -5.06
CA ASP A 368 4.05 4.06 -4.07
C ASP A 368 3.98 2.66 -3.42
N SER A 369 3.09 1.75 -3.84
CA SER A 369 3.07 0.37 -3.32
C SER A 369 4.34 -0.41 -3.67
N PHE A 370 4.74 -1.35 -2.81
CA PHE A 370 6.10 -1.94 -2.81
C PHE A 370 6.22 -3.19 -3.67
N GLY A 371 5.91 -3.05 -4.96
CA GLY A 371 5.85 -4.15 -5.93
C GLY A 371 4.44 -4.69 -6.09
N TYR A 372 4.18 -5.43 -7.16
CA TYR A 372 2.83 -5.78 -7.59
C TYR A 372 2.77 -7.25 -8.01
N SER A 373 1.82 -7.96 -7.37
CA SER A 373 1.58 -9.38 -7.63
C SER A 373 1.14 -9.64 -9.08
N ALA A 374 1.60 -10.74 -9.63
CA ALA A 374 1.20 -11.18 -10.97
C ALA A 374 -0.29 -11.59 -11.10
N ALA A 375 -1.02 -11.68 -9.99
CA ALA A 375 -2.47 -11.90 -10.00
C ALA A 375 -3.27 -10.60 -10.22
N LEU A 376 -2.66 -9.44 -9.98
CA LEU A 376 -3.36 -8.15 -9.99
C LEU A 376 -3.99 -7.78 -11.34
N PRO A 377 -3.39 -8.04 -12.52
CA PRO A 377 -4.01 -7.72 -13.81
C PRO A 377 -5.42 -8.29 -13.98
N GLN A 378 -5.67 -9.53 -13.57
CA GLN A 378 -7.00 -10.13 -13.65
C GLN A 378 -8.00 -9.44 -12.70
N ILE A 379 -7.58 -9.15 -11.46
CA ILE A 379 -8.41 -8.49 -10.46
C ILE A 379 -8.80 -7.08 -10.94
N VAL A 380 -7.83 -6.33 -11.47
CA VAL A 380 -8.04 -5.01 -12.10
C VAL A 380 -9.07 -5.10 -13.22
N ALA A 381 -8.89 -6.02 -14.16
CA ALA A 381 -9.81 -6.18 -15.29
C ALA A 381 -11.22 -6.60 -14.85
N LEU A 382 -11.32 -7.56 -13.90
CA LEU A 382 -12.61 -8.03 -13.36
C LEU A 382 -13.35 -6.97 -12.53
N SER A 383 -12.63 -5.95 -12.04
CA SER A 383 -13.28 -4.79 -11.39
C SER A 383 -13.83 -3.78 -12.39
N GLY A 384 -13.66 -3.98 -13.69
CA GLY A 384 -14.01 -3.01 -14.74
C GLY A 384 -12.99 -1.88 -14.90
N THR A 385 -11.82 -2.03 -14.33
CA THR A 385 -10.68 -1.11 -14.47
C THR A 385 -9.87 -1.49 -15.71
N ARG A 386 -9.41 -0.49 -16.48
CA ARG A 386 -8.81 -0.68 -17.80
C ARG A 386 -7.31 -0.44 -17.81
N TRP A 387 -6.82 0.47 -16.96
CA TRP A 387 -5.45 0.97 -16.97
C TRP A 387 -4.79 0.84 -15.60
N PHE A 388 -3.48 0.83 -15.60
CA PHE A 388 -2.68 0.74 -14.37
C PHE A 388 -1.55 1.77 -14.37
N LEU A 389 -1.38 2.47 -13.24
CA LEU A 389 -0.30 3.42 -13.02
C LEU A 389 0.48 3.09 -11.76
N THR A 390 1.79 3.08 -11.88
CA THR A 390 2.74 3.16 -10.76
C THR A 390 4.04 3.83 -11.21
N GLN A 391 4.83 4.32 -10.26
CA GLN A 391 6.21 4.74 -10.53
C GLN A 391 7.23 4.02 -9.62
N LYS A 392 6.78 3.30 -8.57
CA LYS A 392 7.67 2.74 -7.54
C LYS A 392 8.77 1.84 -8.07
N ILE A 393 8.55 1.15 -9.17
CA ILE A 393 9.56 0.27 -9.81
C ILE A 393 10.80 1.06 -10.28
N SER A 394 10.74 2.38 -10.44
CA SER A 394 11.90 3.22 -10.71
C SER A 394 12.94 3.20 -9.59
N TRP A 395 12.55 2.76 -8.36
CA TRP A 395 13.42 2.63 -7.19
C TRP A 395 14.26 1.36 -7.16
N ASN A 396 14.12 0.47 -8.15
CA ASN A 396 14.92 -0.74 -8.25
C ASN A 396 16.42 -0.47 -8.08
N GLN A 397 17.07 -1.22 -7.20
CA GLN A 397 18.47 -1.04 -6.83
C GLN A 397 19.44 -1.53 -7.91
N THR A 398 19.12 -2.62 -8.60
CA THR A 398 20.03 -3.32 -9.50
C THR A 398 19.61 -3.19 -10.96
N ASN A 399 18.37 -3.55 -11.26
CA ASN A 399 17.87 -3.61 -12.64
C ASN A 399 16.98 -2.41 -12.94
N ARG A 400 17.17 -1.80 -14.10
CA ARG A 400 16.27 -0.78 -14.60
C ARG A 400 15.15 -1.42 -15.41
N PHE A 401 13.90 -1.11 -15.06
CA PHE A 401 12.76 -1.62 -15.81
C PHE A 401 12.83 -1.14 -17.28
N PRO A 402 12.62 -2.02 -18.27
CA PRO A 402 12.92 -1.71 -19.67
C PRO A 402 11.86 -0.84 -20.37
N HIS A 403 10.68 -0.66 -19.80
CA HIS A 403 9.54 0.02 -20.40
C HIS A 403 8.92 1.05 -19.47
N HIS A 404 8.26 2.08 -20.03
CA HIS A 404 7.39 2.99 -19.28
C HIS A 404 5.92 2.84 -19.69
N THR A 405 5.65 2.41 -20.94
CA THR A 405 4.29 2.18 -21.44
C THR A 405 4.24 0.80 -22.09
N PHE A 406 3.43 -0.11 -21.53
CA PHE A 406 3.44 -1.52 -21.94
C PHE A 406 2.15 -2.22 -21.53
N TRP A 407 1.93 -3.45 -22.04
CA TRP A 407 0.93 -4.37 -21.54
C TRP A 407 1.51 -5.21 -20.41
N TRP A 408 0.88 -5.16 -19.26
CA TRP A 408 1.21 -6.02 -18.14
C TRP A 408 0.30 -7.25 -18.14
N GLU A 409 0.89 -8.45 -18.26
CA GLU A 409 0.18 -9.73 -18.34
C GLU A 409 0.28 -10.49 -17.01
N GLY A 410 -0.86 -10.85 -16.45
CA GLY A 410 -0.99 -11.64 -15.22
C GLY A 410 -0.84 -13.14 -15.41
N ILE A 411 -0.96 -13.88 -14.28
CA ILE A 411 -0.82 -15.36 -14.24
C ILE A 411 -1.86 -16.08 -15.10
N ASP A 412 -3.02 -15.48 -15.34
CA ASP A 412 -4.13 -16.04 -16.15
C ASP A 412 -4.07 -15.60 -17.62
N GLY A 413 -3.09 -14.78 -18.02
CA GLY A 413 -2.95 -14.20 -19.33
C GLY A 413 -3.77 -12.92 -19.57
N THR A 414 -4.46 -12.40 -18.56
CA THR A 414 -5.12 -11.09 -18.65
C THR A 414 -4.10 -9.98 -18.75
N ARG A 415 -4.33 -8.99 -19.65
CA ARG A 415 -3.45 -7.85 -19.87
C ARG A 415 -4.12 -6.53 -19.46
N VAL A 416 -3.33 -5.66 -18.84
CA VAL A 416 -3.73 -4.30 -18.48
C VAL A 416 -2.72 -3.31 -19.06
N PHE A 417 -3.20 -2.27 -19.76
CA PHE A 417 -2.34 -1.23 -20.30
C PHE A 417 -1.77 -0.38 -19.16
N THR A 418 -0.45 -0.34 -19.06
CA THR A 418 0.29 0.13 -17.89
C THR A 418 1.20 1.29 -18.27
N HIS A 419 1.30 2.27 -17.37
CA HIS A 419 2.26 3.38 -17.52
C HIS A 419 3.02 3.63 -16.22
N PHE A 420 4.35 3.79 -16.36
CA PHE A 420 5.26 4.28 -15.32
C PHE A 420 5.70 5.69 -15.69
N PRO A 421 5.38 6.72 -14.89
CA PRO A 421 5.85 8.10 -15.15
C PRO A 421 7.37 8.17 -15.26
N PRO A 422 7.92 8.58 -16.42
CA PRO A 422 9.37 8.55 -16.64
C PRO A 422 10.15 9.66 -15.91
N ALA A 423 9.46 10.55 -15.21
CA ALA A 423 10.06 11.49 -14.28
C ALA A 423 10.55 10.83 -12.99
N ASP A 424 10.26 9.54 -12.78
CA ASP A 424 10.61 8.76 -11.60
C ASP A 424 10.10 9.39 -10.28
N THR A 425 8.98 10.10 -10.34
CA THR A 425 8.33 10.74 -9.20
C THR A 425 6.81 10.79 -9.38
N TYR A 426 6.09 10.74 -8.26
CA TYR A 426 4.66 11.08 -8.15
C TYR A 426 4.43 12.44 -7.47
N ASN A 427 5.52 13.11 -7.08
CA ASN A 427 5.55 14.42 -6.41
C ASN A 427 6.23 15.48 -7.32
N GLY A 428 5.89 15.52 -8.60
CA GLY A 428 6.50 16.43 -9.56
C GLY A 428 6.27 17.90 -9.23
N GLU A 429 7.24 18.73 -9.54
CA GLU A 429 7.17 20.21 -9.42
C GLU A 429 7.15 20.92 -10.78
N LEU A 430 7.18 20.18 -11.87
CA LEU A 430 7.25 20.67 -13.25
C LEU A 430 8.52 21.53 -13.50
N THR A 431 9.64 21.15 -12.87
CA THR A 431 10.92 21.82 -13.09
C THR A 431 11.53 21.43 -14.43
N GLY A 432 12.39 22.30 -14.97
CA GLY A 432 13.10 22.00 -16.22
C GLY A 432 13.94 20.72 -16.12
N ALA A 433 14.50 20.41 -14.95
CA ALA A 433 15.27 19.18 -14.70
C ALA A 433 14.39 17.93 -14.76
N GLU A 434 13.23 17.95 -14.10
CA GLU A 434 12.27 16.84 -14.12
C GLU A 434 11.75 16.56 -15.54
N LEU A 435 11.36 17.60 -16.26
CA LEU A 435 10.83 17.46 -17.61
C LEU A 435 11.88 16.90 -18.57
N ALA A 436 13.11 17.42 -18.48
CA ALA A 436 14.23 16.92 -19.27
C ALA A 436 14.61 15.49 -18.88
N HIS A 437 14.56 15.15 -17.59
CA HIS A 437 14.75 13.78 -17.10
C HIS A 437 13.67 12.86 -17.69
N ALA A 438 12.40 13.22 -17.59
CA ALA A 438 11.30 12.45 -18.14
C ALA A 438 11.48 12.09 -19.61
N VAL A 439 11.87 13.07 -20.43
CA VAL A 439 12.14 12.84 -21.86
C VAL A 439 13.35 11.94 -22.09
N ARG A 440 14.46 12.17 -21.38
CA ARG A 440 15.69 11.36 -21.53
C ARG A 440 15.47 9.93 -21.04
N ASN A 441 14.75 9.75 -19.95
CA ASN A 441 14.51 8.47 -19.29
C ASN A 441 13.47 7.62 -20.01
N PHE A 442 12.47 8.22 -20.67
CA PHE A 442 11.43 7.49 -21.39
C PHE A 442 12.01 6.41 -22.29
N ARG A 443 11.57 5.15 -22.17
CA ARG A 443 12.19 4.00 -22.84
C ARG A 443 11.59 3.69 -24.20
N ASP A 444 10.30 3.91 -24.36
CA ASP A 444 9.54 3.46 -25.54
C ASP A 444 9.56 4.51 -26.66
N LYS A 445 10.75 5.15 -26.85
CA LYS A 445 10.99 6.18 -27.88
C LYS A 445 10.88 5.63 -29.28
N GLY A 446 10.36 6.46 -30.20
CA GLY A 446 10.21 6.12 -31.58
C GLY A 446 8.78 5.75 -31.96
N ASP A 447 8.13 4.95 -31.13
CA ASP A 447 6.74 4.53 -31.33
C ASP A 447 5.76 5.28 -30.42
N ALA A 448 6.16 5.61 -29.19
CA ALA A 448 5.36 6.42 -28.27
C ALA A 448 5.95 7.83 -28.12
N THR A 449 5.06 8.84 -28.11
CA THR A 449 5.45 10.26 -28.05
C THR A 449 4.95 11.00 -26.81
N ARG A 450 4.32 10.31 -25.88
CA ARG A 450 3.69 10.89 -24.69
C ARG A 450 3.97 10.14 -23.41
N SER A 451 3.91 10.86 -22.29
CA SER A 451 3.98 10.32 -20.93
C SER A 451 3.09 11.13 -19.97
N LEU A 452 2.85 10.59 -18.79
CA LEU A 452 2.12 11.24 -17.71
C LEU A 452 3.09 11.67 -16.60
N LEU A 453 2.82 12.80 -15.96
CA LEU A 453 3.55 13.30 -14.79
C LEU A 453 2.55 13.81 -13.73
N PRO A 454 2.37 13.09 -12.62
CA PRO A 454 1.67 13.62 -11.46
C PRO A 454 2.49 14.74 -10.81
N PHE A 455 1.88 15.91 -10.55
CA PHE A 455 2.58 17.03 -9.94
C PHE A 455 1.83 17.57 -8.72
N GLY A 456 2.58 17.90 -7.70
CA GLY A 456 2.10 18.36 -6.40
C GLY A 456 2.83 17.68 -5.27
N TYR A 457 2.89 18.29 -4.10
CA TYR A 457 3.52 17.71 -2.91
C TYR A 457 2.66 16.57 -2.36
N GLY A 458 3.33 15.45 -2.03
CA GLY A 458 2.72 14.22 -1.58
C GLY A 458 3.35 13.65 -0.32
N ASP A 459 3.15 12.36 -0.11
CA ASP A 459 3.37 11.59 1.10
C ASP A 459 2.51 12.13 2.26
N GLY A 460 2.83 13.28 2.82
CA GLY A 460 2.02 13.98 3.81
C GLY A 460 0.97 14.91 3.24
N GLY A 461 0.78 14.95 1.95
CA GLY A 461 -0.16 15.84 1.28
C GLY A 461 0.43 17.22 0.95
N GLY A 462 -0.42 18.18 0.65
CA GLY A 462 -0.08 19.50 0.18
C GLY A 462 -0.62 19.77 -1.23
N GLY A 463 -0.38 18.87 -2.15
CA GLY A 463 -0.84 18.93 -3.53
C GLY A 463 -0.15 20.00 -4.38
N PRO A 464 -0.76 20.38 -5.52
CA PRO A 464 -0.28 21.43 -6.40
C PRO A 464 -0.21 22.80 -5.72
N THR A 465 0.68 23.65 -6.19
CA THR A 465 0.74 25.04 -5.80
C THR A 465 0.49 25.98 -6.98
N ARG A 466 0.18 27.25 -6.71
CA ARG A 466 0.00 28.27 -7.75
C ARG A 466 1.28 28.47 -8.59
N GLU A 467 2.44 28.24 -7.99
CA GLU A 467 3.75 28.32 -8.65
C GLU A 467 3.93 27.20 -9.69
N MET A 468 3.53 25.97 -9.36
CA MET A 468 3.53 24.84 -10.31
C MET A 468 2.58 25.11 -11.49
N LEU A 469 1.41 25.67 -11.24
CA LEU A 469 0.48 26.05 -12.30
C LEU A 469 1.02 27.20 -13.18
N ALA A 470 1.72 28.14 -12.58
CA ALA A 470 2.39 29.19 -13.33
C ALA A 470 3.51 28.63 -14.25
N ARG A 471 4.25 27.62 -13.80
CA ARG A 471 5.20 26.86 -14.64
C ARG A 471 4.48 26.11 -15.76
N ALA A 472 3.43 25.34 -15.45
CA ALA A 472 2.68 24.59 -16.45
C ALA A 472 2.21 25.45 -17.63
N ARG A 473 1.66 26.66 -17.36
CA ARG A 473 1.25 27.60 -18.39
C ARG A 473 2.40 28.03 -19.30
N ARG A 474 3.60 28.26 -18.77
CA ARG A 474 4.80 28.67 -19.55
C ARG A 474 5.37 27.54 -20.37
N LEU A 475 5.21 26.32 -19.90
CA LEU A 475 5.73 25.09 -20.51
C LEU A 475 4.76 24.42 -21.50
N ALA A 476 3.55 25.00 -21.66
CA ALA A 476 2.55 24.46 -22.56
C ALA A 476 3.04 24.29 -24.00
N ASP A 477 3.81 25.28 -24.51
CA ASP A 477 4.38 25.28 -25.88
C ASP A 477 5.65 26.12 -25.93
N LEU A 478 6.75 25.65 -25.32
CA LEU A 478 8.01 26.35 -25.19
C LEU A 478 9.13 25.62 -25.92
N GLU A 479 9.80 26.31 -26.87
CA GLU A 479 10.94 25.76 -27.62
C GLU A 479 12.07 25.28 -26.71
N GLY A 480 12.49 24.03 -26.92
CA GLY A 480 13.53 23.36 -26.12
C GLY A 480 12.99 22.54 -24.93
N SER A 481 11.70 22.66 -24.65
CA SER A 481 11.00 21.87 -23.61
C SER A 481 10.05 20.87 -24.26
N PRO A 482 9.68 19.75 -23.57
CA PRO A 482 8.50 18.99 -23.93
C PRO A 482 7.24 19.89 -23.80
N ARG A 483 6.19 19.56 -24.52
CA ARG A 483 4.88 20.19 -24.35
C ARG A 483 4.19 19.69 -23.12
N VAL A 484 3.77 20.55 -22.24
CA VAL A 484 3.07 20.22 -21.00
C VAL A 484 1.60 20.63 -21.09
N ALA A 485 0.68 19.67 -20.93
CA ALA A 485 -0.75 19.94 -20.86
C ALA A 485 -1.31 19.41 -19.54
N VAL A 486 -2.12 20.22 -18.84
CA VAL A 486 -2.79 19.76 -17.60
C VAL A 486 -4.11 19.13 -18.00
N GLU A 487 -4.22 17.80 -17.81
CA GLU A 487 -5.35 17.00 -18.28
C GLU A 487 -5.69 15.87 -17.30
N ALA A 488 -6.90 15.31 -17.47
CA ALA A 488 -7.30 14.14 -16.68
C ALA A 488 -6.50 12.88 -17.07
N PRO A 489 -6.19 11.97 -16.12
CA PRO A 489 -5.45 10.74 -16.39
C PRO A 489 -6.06 9.89 -17.50
N ALA A 490 -7.38 9.77 -17.55
CA ALA A 490 -8.08 9.01 -18.58
C ALA A 490 -7.81 9.52 -20.00
N SER A 491 -7.61 10.83 -20.19
CA SER A 491 -7.24 11.41 -21.49
C SER A 491 -5.87 10.93 -21.95
N PHE A 492 -4.90 10.89 -21.02
CA PHE A 492 -3.57 10.36 -21.32
C PHE A 492 -3.65 8.88 -21.71
N PHE A 493 -4.28 8.04 -20.86
CA PHE A 493 -4.32 6.62 -21.11
C PHE A 493 -5.04 6.26 -22.42
N ALA A 494 -6.18 6.89 -22.72
CA ALA A 494 -6.89 6.66 -23.95
C ALA A 494 -6.05 7.02 -25.18
N ALA A 495 -5.39 8.18 -25.14
CA ALA A 495 -4.54 8.64 -26.25
C ALA A 495 -3.23 7.82 -26.38
N ALA A 496 -2.64 7.36 -25.27
CA ALA A 496 -1.45 6.50 -25.30
C ALA A 496 -1.76 5.11 -25.82
N GLU A 497 -2.90 4.53 -25.40
CA GLU A 497 -3.37 3.22 -25.89
C GLU A 497 -3.74 3.25 -27.37
N GLU A 498 -4.38 4.33 -27.85
CA GLU A 498 -4.66 4.53 -29.28
C GLU A 498 -3.37 4.67 -30.10
N GLU A 499 -2.40 5.45 -29.62
CA GLU A 499 -1.13 5.73 -30.31
C GLU A 499 -0.21 4.52 -30.32
N TYR A 500 -0.09 3.80 -29.21
CA TYR A 500 0.99 2.83 -28.99
C TYR A 500 0.49 1.42 -28.64
N GLY A 501 -0.76 1.23 -28.23
CA GLY A 501 -1.27 -0.02 -27.68
C GLY A 501 -1.04 -1.24 -28.57
N SER A 502 -1.10 -1.09 -29.92
CA SER A 502 -0.86 -2.20 -30.85
C SER A 502 0.61 -2.59 -30.97
N ALA A 503 1.55 -1.68 -30.65
CA ALA A 503 2.99 -1.87 -30.73
C ALA A 503 3.65 -2.05 -29.35
N ALA A 504 2.91 -1.77 -28.28
CA ALA A 504 3.43 -1.80 -26.92
C ALA A 504 3.92 -3.22 -26.53
N PRO A 505 5.11 -3.33 -25.90
CA PRO A 505 5.64 -4.60 -25.44
C PRO A 505 4.76 -5.21 -24.33
N VAL A 506 4.96 -6.50 -24.07
CA VAL A 506 4.26 -7.23 -23.02
C VAL A 506 5.25 -7.62 -21.94
N TRP A 507 4.99 -7.21 -20.71
CA TRP A 507 5.69 -7.72 -19.52
C TRP A 507 4.82 -8.78 -18.85
N VAL A 508 5.37 -9.98 -18.67
CA VAL A 508 4.64 -11.13 -18.08
C VAL A 508 5.10 -11.39 -16.66
N GLY A 509 4.15 -11.52 -15.74
CA GLY A 509 4.39 -11.91 -14.35
C GLY A 509 4.41 -10.74 -13.38
N GLU A 510 5.09 -10.93 -12.25
CA GLU A 510 5.13 -9.92 -11.18
C GLU A 510 5.96 -8.68 -11.56
N LEU A 511 5.55 -7.54 -11.03
CA LEU A 511 6.36 -6.33 -11.03
C LEU A 511 7.08 -6.28 -9.67
N TYR A 512 8.20 -7.01 -9.59
CA TYR A 512 8.97 -7.14 -8.37
C TYR A 512 9.76 -5.85 -8.11
N LEU A 513 9.62 -5.30 -6.89
CA LEU A 513 10.45 -4.19 -6.45
C LEU A 513 11.75 -4.71 -5.85
N GLU A 514 12.89 -4.31 -6.41
CA GLU A 514 14.24 -4.66 -5.93
C GLU A 514 14.68 -3.73 -4.78
N LEU A 515 13.78 -3.46 -3.88
CA LEU A 515 13.91 -2.67 -2.67
C LEU A 515 12.73 -3.05 -1.76
N HIS A 516 12.79 -2.70 -0.48
CA HIS A 516 11.68 -2.93 0.47
C HIS A 516 11.32 -4.40 0.70
N ARG A 517 12.27 -5.33 0.56
CA ARG A 517 12.07 -6.79 0.74
C ARG A 517 11.77 -7.19 2.17
N ALA A 518 12.18 -6.38 3.15
CA ALA A 518 11.92 -6.62 4.56
C ALA A 518 10.45 -6.41 4.95
N THR A 519 9.69 -5.72 4.11
CA THR A 519 8.25 -5.51 4.31
C THR A 519 7.44 -6.80 4.35
N TYR A 520 7.98 -7.90 3.84
CA TYR A 520 7.36 -9.22 3.98
C TYR A 520 7.48 -9.80 5.40
N THR A 521 8.28 -9.20 6.28
CA THR A 521 8.53 -9.73 7.64
C THR A 521 8.36 -8.71 8.75
N SER A 522 8.75 -7.43 8.57
CA SER A 522 8.68 -6.37 9.59
C SER A 522 7.28 -6.25 10.21
N GLN A 523 7.19 -6.10 11.53
CA GLN A 523 5.93 -6.03 12.30
C GLN A 523 5.09 -7.30 12.15
N ALA A 524 5.64 -8.44 12.57
CA ALA A 524 5.05 -9.76 12.46
C ALA A 524 3.63 -9.85 13.07
N ALA A 525 3.38 -9.16 14.20
CA ALA A 525 2.07 -9.13 14.84
C ALA A 525 1.00 -8.44 13.97
N THR A 526 1.34 -7.38 13.23
CA THR A 526 0.44 -6.72 12.26
C THR A 526 0.08 -7.67 11.11
N LYS A 527 1.07 -8.40 10.58
CA LYS A 527 0.87 -9.40 9.51
C LYS A 527 0.00 -10.57 9.95
N GLN A 528 0.24 -11.07 11.17
CA GLN A 528 -0.57 -12.13 11.77
C GLN A 528 -2.02 -11.66 11.98
N GLY A 529 -2.20 -10.42 12.46
CA GLY A 529 -3.52 -9.81 12.61
C GLY A 529 -4.28 -9.73 11.29
N ASN A 530 -3.61 -9.30 10.21
CA ASN A 530 -4.17 -9.25 8.86
C ASN A 530 -4.60 -10.65 8.38
N ARG A 531 -3.68 -11.62 8.39
CA ARG A 531 -3.96 -13.00 7.93
C ARG A 531 -5.16 -13.61 8.67
N ARG A 532 -5.18 -13.46 9.99
CA ARG A 532 -6.28 -13.94 10.82
C ARG A 532 -7.61 -13.25 10.50
N ALA A 533 -7.58 -11.91 10.36
CA ALA A 533 -8.79 -11.14 10.06
C ALA A 533 -9.40 -11.52 8.70
N GLU A 534 -8.59 -11.70 7.66
CA GLU A 534 -9.05 -12.15 6.34
C GLU A 534 -9.75 -13.50 6.40
N HIS A 535 -9.17 -14.47 7.11
CA HIS A 535 -9.76 -15.80 7.25
C HIS A 535 -11.03 -15.79 8.11
N LEU A 536 -11.07 -14.99 9.18
CA LEU A 536 -12.27 -14.83 9.99
C LEU A 536 -13.42 -14.11 9.24
N LEU A 537 -13.11 -13.12 8.38
CA LEU A 537 -14.09 -12.46 7.52
C LEU A 537 -14.71 -13.48 6.55
N ARG A 538 -13.87 -14.26 5.87
CA ARG A 538 -14.33 -15.34 4.99
C ARG A 538 -15.21 -16.34 5.71
N GLU A 539 -14.83 -16.75 6.92
CA GLU A 539 -15.59 -17.69 7.74
C GLU A 539 -16.91 -17.09 8.25
N ALA A 540 -16.91 -15.84 8.67
CA ALA A 540 -18.11 -15.12 9.11
C ALA A 540 -19.12 -14.97 7.96
N GLU A 541 -18.70 -14.57 6.77
CA GLU A 541 -19.57 -14.51 5.59
C GLU A 541 -20.20 -15.87 5.29
N LEU A 542 -19.40 -16.95 5.29
CA LEU A 542 -19.87 -18.31 5.03
C LEU A 542 -20.96 -18.73 6.01
N TRP A 543 -20.70 -18.64 7.30
CA TRP A 543 -21.65 -19.17 8.29
C TRP A 543 -22.86 -18.26 8.45
N CYS A 544 -22.71 -16.95 8.36
CA CYS A 544 -23.85 -16.03 8.37
C CYS A 544 -24.73 -16.20 7.12
N ALA A 545 -24.14 -16.39 5.94
CA ALA A 545 -24.90 -16.67 4.71
C ALA A 545 -25.63 -18.01 4.82
N THR A 546 -24.98 -19.06 5.34
CA THR A 546 -25.58 -20.37 5.54
C THR A 546 -26.76 -20.31 6.53
N ALA A 547 -26.59 -19.60 7.66
CA ALA A 547 -27.65 -19.38 8.64
C ALA A 547 -28.83 -18.58 8.05
N SER A 548 -28.54 -17.58 7.25
CA SER A 548 -29.57 -16.78 6.58
C SER A 548 -30.38 -17.61 5.56
N VAL A 549 -29.70 -18.38 4.72
CA VAL A 549 -30.34 -19.18 3.67
C VAL A 549 -31.18 -20.32 4.30
N ARG A 550 -30.66 -21.01 5.32
CA ARG A 550 -31.31 -22.20 5.90
C ARG A 550 -32.32 -21.90 6.99
N LEU A 551 -32.10 -20.86 7.78
CA LEU A 551 -32.88 -20.57 8.98
C LEU A 551 -33.60 -19.21 8.93
N GLY A 552 -33.33 -18.37 7.94
CA GLY A 552 -33.86 -17.02 7.85
C GLY A 552 -33.25 -16.04 8.88
N VAL A 553 -32.11 -16.36 9.47
CA VAL A 553 -31.39 -15.44 10.36
C VAL A 553 -30.94 -14.21 9.56
N PRO A 554 -31.12 -12.98 10.07
CA PRO A 554 -30.66 -11.79 9.36
C PRO A 554 -29.16 -11.83 9.07
N TYR A 555 -28.78 -11.53 7.83
CA TYR A 555 -27.37 -11.43 7.45
C TYR A 555 -26.82 -10.06 7.88
N PRO A 556 -25.69 -9.97 8.57
CA PRO A 556 -25.19 -8.74 9.17
C PRO A 556 -24.41 -7.89 8.16
N HIS A 557 -25.07 -7.39 7.09
CA HIS A 557 -24.44 -6.62 6.03
C HIS A 557 -23.62 -5.44 6.53
N ASP A 558 -24.21 -4.56 7.37
CA ASP A 558 -23.56 -3.33 7.82
C ASP A 558 -22.31 -3.61 8.67
N GLU A 559 -22.40 -4.62 9.55
CA GLU A 559 -21.26 -4.97 10.41
C GLU A 559 -20.13 -5.61 9.60
N LEU A 560 -20.43 -6.49 8.65
CA LEU A 560 -19.44 -7.08 7.75
C LEU A 560 -18.80 -6.02 6.86
N ASP A 561 -19.57 -5.09 6.31
CA ASP A 561 -19.06 -3.96 5.52
C ASP A 561 -18.09 -3.09 6.34
N ARG A 562 -18.47 -2.75 7.58
CA ARG A 562 -17.63 -2.01 8.52
C ARG A 562 -16.32 -2.75 8.82
N LEU A 563 -16.40 -4.04 9.12
CA LEU A 563 -15.23 -4.88 9.45
C LEU A 563 -14.32 -5.04 8.22
N TRP A 564 -14.88 -5.26 7.02
CA TRP A 564 -14.12 -5.27 5.77
C TRP A 564 -13.37 -3.95 5.58
N LYS A 565 -14.04 -2.80 5.61
CA LYS A 565 -13.41 -1.49 5.43
C LYS A 565 -12.31 -1.22 6.45
N THR A 566 -12.48 -1.70 7.68
CA THR A 566 -11.45 -1.58 8.73
C THR A 566 -10.21 -2.41 8.39
N VAL A 567 -10.36 -3.66 7.95
CA VAL A 567 -9.24 -4.52 7.53
C VAL A 567 -8.57 -3.95 6.29
N LEU A 568 -9.33 -3.54 5.29
CA LEU A 568 -8.83 -2.96 4.04
C LEU A 568 -8.01 -1.67 4.29
N LEU A 569 -8.42 -0.82 5.23
CA LEU A 569 -7.65 0.36 5.65
C LEU A 569 -6.28 -0.04 6.19
N HIS A 570 -6.23 -1.09 7.02
CA HIS A 570 -4.98 -1.55 7.64
C HIS A 570 -4.09 -2.36 6.69
N GLN A 571 -4.53 -2.61 5.45
CA GLN A 571 -3.72 -3.13 4.36
C GLN A 571 -3.00 -2.02 3.56
N PHE A 572 -3.13 -0.76 3.99
CA PHE A 572 -2.38 0.35 3.42
C PHE A 572 -0.87 0.03 3.35
N HIS A 573 -0.20 0.49 2.27
CA HIS A 573 1.15 0.03 1.91
C HIS A 573 2.28 0.42 2.88
N ASP A 574 2.00 1.23 3.91
CA ASP A 574 2.93 1.47 5.03
C ASP A 574 2.45 0.88 6.37
N ILE A 575 1.20 0.39 6.47
CA ILE A 575 0.71 -0.28 7.69
C ILE A 575 1.04 -1.78 7.64
N LEU A 576 0.48 -2.53 6.70
CA LEU A 576 0.71 -3.97 6.58
C LEU A 576 2.18 -4.33 6.36
N PRO A 577 2.94 -3.62 5.52
CA PRO A 577 4.37 -3.81 5.35
C PRO A 577 5.23 -3.66 6.62
N GLY A 578 4.75 -2.92 7.61
CA GLY A 578 5.49 -2.72 8.84
C GLY A 578 6.43 -1.52 8.83
N SER A 579 6.20 -0.56 7.94
CA SER A 579 7.09 0.58 7.66
C SER A 579 6.66 1.89 8.32
N SER A 580 5.65 1.86 9.17
CA SER A 580 5.17 3.01 9.94
C SER A 580 5.84 3.14 11.31
N ILE A 581 5.55 4.26 11.98
CA ILE A 581 5.98 4.53 13.37
C ILE A 581 5.32 3.59 14.38
N ALA A 582 5.91 3.46 15.57
CA ALA A 582 5.44 2.61 16.67
C ALA A 582 3.94 2.83 17.00
N TRP A 583 3.49 4.08 17.01
CA TRP A 583 2.09 4.41 17.28
C TRP A 583 1.13 3.73 16.32
N VAL A 584 1.42 3.76 15.03
CA VAL A 584 0.58 3.14 13.97
C VAL A 584 0.45 1.65 14.20
N HIS A 585 1.56 0.94 14.47
CA HIS A 585 1.55 -0.50 14.65
C HIS A 585 0.84 -0.92 15.94
N ARG A 586 0.99 -0.14 17.01
CA ARG A 586 0.23 -0.37 18.25
C ARG A 586 -1.29 -0.24 18.01
N GLU A 587 -1.73 0.79 17.28
CA GLU A 587 -3.14 0.97 16.90
C GLU A 587 -3.62 -0.15 15.97
N ALA A 588 -2.83 -0.53 14.98
CA ALA A 588 -3.16 -1.61 14.05
C ALA A 588 -3.37 -2.95 14.78
N GLN A 589 -2.47 -3.32 15.68
CA GLN A 589 -2.59 -4.53 16.49
C GLN A 589 -3.86 -4.53 17.36
N ALA A 590 -4.15 -3.40 18.01
CA ALA A 590 -5.37 -3.26 18.82
C ALA A 590 -6.63 -3.35 17.94
N THR A 591 -6.61 -2.77 16.76
CA THR A 591 -7.72 -2.82 15.79
C THR A 591 -7.95 -4.24 15.27
N TYR A 592 -6.90 -4.96 14.88
CA TYR A 592 -7.03 -6.36 14.45
C TYR A 592 -7.56 -7.25 15.57
N ALA A 593 -7.16 -7.02 16.82
CA ALA A 593 -7.70 -7.76 17.97
C ALA A 593 -9.21 -7.49 18.15
N ALA A 594 -9.65 -6.25 18.02
CA ALA A 594 -11.06 -5.87 18.10
C ALA A 594 -11.89 -6.45 16.93
N VAL A 595 -11.36 -6.39 15.70
CA VAL A 595 -11.98 -7.00 14.51
C VAL A 595 -12.14 -8.51 14.71
N ALA A 596 -11.08 -9.20 15.17
CA ALA A 596 -11.14 -10.63 15.43
C ALA A 596 -12.20 -10.97 16.48
N ALA A 597 -12.32 -10.22 17.56
CA ALA A 597 -13.34 -10.42 18.59
C ALA A 597 -14.78 -10.26 18.05
N SER A 598 -15.02 -9.24 17.21
CA SER A 598 -16.32 -9.04 16.56
C SER A 598 -16.66 -10.19 15.61
N LEU A 599 -15.70 -10.62 14.79
CA LEU A 599 -15.88 -11.73 13.84
C LEU A 599 -16.12 -13.08 14.57
N GLU A 600 -15.38 -13.37 15.64
CA GLU A 600 -15.59 -14.55 16.46
C GLU A 600 -17.01 -14.57 17.07
N THR A 601 -17.54 -13.40 17.43
CA THR A 601 -18.93 -13.28 17.93
C THR A 601 -19.93 -13.61 16.83
N LEU A 602 -19.76 -13.08 15.62
CA LEU A 602 -20.63 -13.38 14.47
C LEU A 602 -20.58 -14.87 14.10
N ILE A 603 -19.37 -15.43 14.00
CA ILE A 603 -19.16 -16.85 13.70
C ILE A 603 -19.82 -17.74 14.73
N SER A 604 -19.54 -17.49 16.03
CA SER A 604 -20.10 -18.29 17.12
C SER A 604 -21.63 -18.25 17.15
N GLY A 605 -22.22 -17.08 16.90
CA GLY A 605 -23.66 -16.90 16.81
C GLY A 605 -24.29 -17.70 15.64
N ALA A 606 -23.68 -17.61 14.45
CA ALA A 606 -24.14 -18.32 13.26
C ALA A 606 -23.98 -19.85 13.41
N VAL A 607 -22.82 -20.29 13.90
CA VAL A 607 -22.53 -21.71 14.15
C VAL A 607 -23.50 -22.30 15.19
N ALA A 608 -23.76 -21.57 16.29
CA ALA A 608 -24.73 -22.02 17.32
C ALA A 608 -26.15 -22.12 16.76
N ALA A 609 -26.57 -21.14 15.94
CA ALA A 609 -27.88 -21.20 15.29
C ALA A 609 -28.00 -22.39 14.33
N LEU A 610 -26.96 -22.64 13.51
CA LEU A 610 -26.92 -23.75 12.55
C LEU A 610 -26.85 -25.12 13.24
N ALA A 611 -26.07 -25.25 14.28
CA ALA A 611 -25.95 -26.48 15.05
C ALA A 611 -27.27 -26.83 15.77
N GLY A 612 -28.05 -25.84 16.18
CA GLY A 612 -29.29 -26.06 16.91
C GLY A 612 -29.05 -26.73 18.26
N GLY A 613 -30.06 -27.51 18.73
CA GLY A 613 -29.96 -28.34 19.95
C GLY A 613 -29.58 -29.77 19.60
N GLY A 614 -28.65 -30.38 20.34
CA GLY A 614 -28.26 -31.77 20.15
C GLY A 614 -27.18 -32.21 21.14
N GLU A 615 -27.06 -33.52 21.35
CA GLU A 615 -26.07 -34.07 22.27
C GLU A 615 -24.75 -34.51 21.61
N HIS A 616 -24.76 -34.62 20.29
CA HIS A 616 -23.58 -35.08 19.51
C HIS A 616 -22.62 -33.93 19.18
N GLU A 617 -21.36 -34.26 19.24
CA GLU A 617 -20.32 -33.33 18.73
C GLU A 617 -20.39 -33.25 17.22
N VAL A 618 -20.28 -32.03 16.68
CA VAL A 618 -20.24 -31.70 15.24
C VAL A 618 -19.11 -30.70 14.98
N SER A 619 -18.30 -31.01 13.98
CA SER A 619 -17.20 -30.12 13.55
C SER A 619 -17.64 -29.34 12.33
N PHE A 620 -17.51 -28.02 12.38
CA PHE A 620 -17.71 -27.08 11.29
C PHE A 620 -16.41 -26.85 10.55
N ASN A 621 -16.42 -27.04 9.25
CA ASN A 621 -15.26 -26.93 8.35
C ASN A 621 -15.44 -25.77 7.38
N ALA A 622 -14.79 -24.65 7.61
CA ALA A 622 -14.80 -23.49 6.71
C ALA A 622 -13.82 -23.63 5.54
N SER A 623 -12.97 -24.67 5.50
CA SER A 623 -12.05 -24.94 4.39
C SER A 623 -12.83 -25.30 3.12
N PRO A 624 -12.33 -24.92 1.93
CA PRO A 624 -12.90 -25.36 0.64
C PRO A 624 -12.60 -26.83 0.32
N PHE A 625 -11.91 -27.53 1.20
CA PHE A 625 -11.58 -28.96 1.09
C PHE A 625 -12.24 -29.75 2.19
N ALA A 626 -12.69 -30.97 1.87
CA ALA A 626 -13.14 -31.91 2.90
C ALA A 626 -11.96 -32.29 3.80
N ARG A 627 -12.20 -32.38 5.10
CA ARG A 627 -11.18 -32.68 6.10
C ARG A 627 -11.71 -33.69 7.11
N ASP A 628 -10.99 -34.78 7.29
CA ASP A 628 -11.31 -35.80 8.29
C ASP A 628 -12.78 -36.24 8.25
N GLY A 629 -13.34 -36.45 7.04
CA GLY A 629 -14.75 -36.82 6.86
C GLY A 629 -15.76 -35.69 7.06
N VAL A 630 -15.33 -34.49 7.45
CA VAL A 630 -16.18 -33.31 7.49
C VAL A 630 -16.21 -32.66 6.10
N PRO A 631 -17.41 -32.42 5.49
CA PRO A 631 -17.49 -31.86 4.15
C PRO A 631 -16.90 -30.44 4.09
N ALA A 632 -16.38 -30.07 2.93
CA ALA A 632 -15.98 -28.70 2.65
C ALA A 632 -17.13 -27.73 2.85
N LEU A 633 -16.90 -26.59 3.53
CA LEU A 633 -17.89 -25.52 3.77
C LEU A 633 -19.16 -25.99 4.50
N GLY A 634 -19.08 -27.11 5.23
CA GLY A 634 -20.20 -27.73 5.92
C GLY A 634 -19.83 -28.24 7.31
N ALA A 635 -20.71 -29.03 7.93
CA ALA A 635 -20.47 -29.59 9.25
C ALA A 635 -20.96 -31.04 9.35
N ALA A 636 -20.16 -31.89 10.04
CA ALA A 636 -20.47 -33.30 10.29
C ALA A 636 -19.89 -33.74 11.64
N PRO A 637 -20.35 -34.86 12.20
CA PRO A 637 -19.70 -35.46 13.36
C PRO A 637 -18.19 -35.68 13.11
N PRO A 638 -17.31 -35.36 14.06
CA PRO A 638 -15.89 -35.58 13.89
C PRO A 638 -15.61 -37.07 13.68
N PRO A 639 -14.69 -37.44 12.79
CA PRO A 639 -14.36 -38.83 12.56
C PRO A 639 -13.73 -39.43 13.83
N ALA A 640 -13.86 -40.71 13.99
CA ALA A 640 -13.06 -41.42 14.98
C ALA A 640 -11.59 -41.31 14.55
N VAL A 641 -10.74 -40.76 15.41
CA VAL A 641 -9.31 -40.72 15.16
C VAL A 641 -8.80 -42.14 15.10
N SER A 642 -8.39 -42.59 13.91
CA SER A 642 -7.79 -43.90 13.72
C SER A 642 -6.28 -43.77 13.50
N GLY A 643 -5.50 -44.46 14.24
CA GLY A 643 -4.05 -44.50 14.15
C GLY A 643 -3.37 -44.36 15.51
N VAL A 644 -2.18 -44.87 15.61
CA VAL A 644 -1.33 -44.80 16.80
C VAL A 644 -0.02 -44.16 16.37
N VAL A 645 0.43 -43.16 17.10
CA VAL A 645 1.79 -42.63 16.95
C VAL A 645 2.67 -43.43 17.90
N THR A 646 3.67 -44.12 17.38
CA THR A 646 4.66 -44.81 18.21
C THR A 646 5.86 -43.91 18.46
N VAL A 647 6.35 -43.88 19.68
CA VAL A 647 7.58 -43.18 20.08
C VAL A 647 8.58 -44.25 20.51
N SER A 648 9.76 -44.29 19.93
CA SER A 648 10.83 -45.26 20.23
C SER A 648 12.04 -44.60 20.85
N ASP A 649 13.04 -45.40 21.25
CA ASP A 649 14.31 -44.96 21.81
C ASP A 649 15.02 -43.92 20.93
N GLY A 650 15.41 -42.77 21.53
CA GLY A 650 15.67 -41.57 20.81
C GLY A 650 14.33 -40.87 20.48
N VAL A 651 14.29 -39.69 19.90
CA VAL A 651 13.03 -38.99 19.60
C VAL A 651 12.61 -39.35 18.16
N GLN A 652 11.94 -40.51 18.01
CA GLN A 652 11.37 -40.94 16.73
C GLN A 652 9.84 -41.03 16.86
N LEU A 653 9.12 -40.31 16.01
CA LEU A 653 7.67 -40.35 15.87
C LEU A 653 7.31 -41.10 14.57
N ASP A 654 6.38 -42.07 14.62
CA ASP A 654 5.94 -42.85 13.46
C ASP A 654 4.40 -43.02 13.53
N ASN A 655 3.69 -42.55 12.48
CA ASN A 655 2.23 -42.69 12.36
C ASN A 655 1.80 -43.67 11.23
N GLY A 656 2.75 -44.44 10.70
CA GLY A 656 2.52 -45.41 9.61
C GLY A 656 2.53 -44.78 8.20
N LEU A 657 2.50 -43.45 8.09
CA LEU A 657 2.61 -42.70 6.83
C LEU A 657 3.92 -41.95 6.74
N LEU A 658 4.34 -41.37 7.85
CA LEU A 658 5.59 -40.64 8.02
C LEU A 658 6.32 -41.13 9.24
N ARG A 659 7.67 -41.13 9.14
CA ARG A 659 8.55 -41.34 10.30
C ARG A 659 9.47 -40.13 10.44
N VAL A 660 9.48 -39.54 11.63
CA VAL A 660 10.23 -38.31 11.94
C VAL A 660 11.25 -38.64 13.05
N GLU A 661 12.51 -38.27 12.79
CA GLU A 661 13.59 -38.42 13.77
C GLU A 661 14.10 -37.06 14.21
N VAL A 662 14.17 -36.82 15.50
CA VAL A 662 14.70 -35.60 16.13
C VAL A 662 15.96 -35.93 16.92
N ASP A 663 17.09 -35.24 16.63
CA ASP A 663 18.34 -35.45 17.32
C ASP A 663 18.42 -34.77 18.69
N ALA A 664 19.52 -34.98 19.43
CA ALA A 664 19.74 -34.36 20.72
C ALA A 664 19.83 -32.82 20.70
N ARG A 665 20.05 -32.23 19.53
CA ARG A 665 20.00 -30.78 19.34
C ARG A 665 18.57 -30.30 19.05
N GLY A 666 17.58 -31.22 19.09
CA GLY A 666 16.20 -30.88 18.76
C GLY A 666 15.96 -30.51 17.29
N LEU A 667 16.81 -30.97 16.38
CA LEU A 667 16.68 -30.78 14.94
C LEU A 667 16.03 -32.00 14.31
N VAL A 668 15.17 -31.81 13.34
CA VAL A 668 14.58 -32.89 12.55
C VAL A 668 15.64 -33.39 11.57
N VAL A 669 16.22 -34.53 11.84
CA VAL A 669 17.31 -35.10 11.05
C VAL A 669 16.87 -36.06 9.96
N SER A 670 15.64 -36.58 10.08
CA SER A 670 15.02 -37.44 9.06
C SER A 670 13.51 -37.25 9.06
N VAL A 671 12.93 -37.19 7.89
CA VAL A 671 11.50 -37.34 7.62
C VAL A 671 11.37 -38.37 6.51
N LEU A 672 11.07 -39.62 6.86
CA LEU A 672 10.86 -40.67 5.90
C LEU A 672 9.40 -40.74 5.47
N ASP A 673 9.13 -40.48 4.21
CA ASP A 673 7.80 -40.74 3.60
C ASP A 673 7.68 -42.25 3.37
N LEU A 674 6.93 -42.91 4.25
CA LEU A 674 6.76 -44.38 4.21
C LEU A 674 5.93 -44.85 3.01
N VAL A 675 5.10 -44.01 2.47
CA VAL A 675 4.26 -44.29 1.29
C VAL A 675 5.13 -44.27 0.02
N ALA A 676 6.00 -43.26 -0.10
CA ALA A 676 6.92 -43.11 -1.23
C ALA A 676 8.22 -43.93 -1.03
N GLY A 677 8.52 -44.38 0.20
CA GLY A 677 9.79 -45.06 0.55
C GLY A 677 10.99 -44.13 0.41
N ARG A 678 10.83 -42.82 0.73
CA ARG A 678 11.81 -41.79 0.41
C ARG A 678 12.12 -40.88 1.60
N GLU A 679 13.44 -40.60 1.80
CA GLU A 679 13.86 -39.51 2.70
C GLU A 679 13.51 -38.15 2.09
N VAL A 680 12.92 -37.29 2.90
CA VAL A 680 12.47 -35.96 2.51
C VAL A 680 13.55 -34.89 2.68
N LEU A 681 14.40 -35.05 3.69
CA LEU A 681 15.41 -34.07 4.05
C LEU A 681 16.79 -34.38 3.45
N ALA A 682 17.50 -33.35 3.03
CA ALA A 682 18.90 -33.44 2.61
C ALA A 682 19.89 -32.99 3.71
N GLY A 683 19.37 -32.62 4.87
CA GLY A 683 20.10 -32.13 6.04
C GLY A 683 19.13 -31.77 7.17
N PRO A 684 19.59 -31.32 8.32
CA PRO A 684 18.74 -31.00 9.46
C PRO A 684 17.71 -29.94 9.13
N GLY A 685 16.41 -30.24 9.31
CA GLY A 685 15.28 -29.36 9.16
C GLY A 685 14.80 -28.76 10.47
N ASN A 686 13.88 -27.82 10.40
CA ASN A 686 13.40 -27.00 11.52
C ASN A 686 14.55 -26.23 12.23
N LEU A 687 15.59 -25.89 11.46
CA LEU A 687 16.77 -25.21 11.97
C LEU A 687 16.50 -23.70 12.00
N LEU A 688 16.53 -23.14 13.20
CA LEU A 688 16.46 -21.69 13.38
C LEU A 688 17.81 -21.06 13.02
N GLN A 689 17.75 -20.05 12.15
CA GLN A 689 18.92 -19.30 11.68
C GLN A 689 18.78 -17.83 12.03
N LEU A 690 19.73 -17.32 12.80
CA LEU A 690 19.80 -15.93 13.23
C LEU A 690 20.79 -15.17 12.34
N HIS A 691 20.27 -14.31 11.49
CA HIS A 691 21.04 -13.46 10.60
C HIS A 691 21.28 -12.08 11.23
N ARG A 692 22.43 -11.48 10.92
CA ARG A 692 22.69 -10.06 11.18
C ARG A 692 21.99 -9.23 10.13
N ASP A 693 21.21 -8.22 10.55
CA ASP A 693 20.34 -7.41 9.71
C ASP A 693 20.61 -5.92 9.91
N GLU A 694 21.50 -5.39 9.10
CA GLU A 694 21.92 -3.99 9.13
C GLU A 694 21.86 -3.43 7.71
N PRO A 695 20.66 -3.05 7.20
CA PRO A 695 20.54 -2.49 5.88
C PRO A 695 21.19 -1.10 5.79
N ASN A 696 21.60 -0.70 4.59
CA ASN A 696 22.24 0.61 4.37
C ASN A 696 21.32 1.79 4.67
N ARG A 697 20.02 1.62 4.41
CA ARG A 697 18.92 2.58 4.64
C ARG A 697 17.60 1.82 4.72
N TRP A 698 16.57 2.48 5.18
CA TRP A 698 15.20 1.96 5.16
C TRP A 698 15.06 0.70 6.02
N ASP A 699 15.48 0.77 7.29
CA ASP A 699 15.59 -0.40 8.16
C ASP A 699 14.34 -1.31 8.18
N ALA A 700 13.14 -0.75 8.34
CA ALA A 700 11.91 -1.54 8.35
C ALA A 700 11.47 -1.99 6.95
N TRP A 701 11.89 -1.28 5.90
CA TRP A 701 11.47 -1.57 4.53
C TRP A 701 12.36 -2.60 3.84
N ASP A 702 13.67 -2.53 4.02
CA ASP A 702 14.59 -3.35 3.23
C ASP A 702 15.49 -4.25 4.06
N VAL A 703 15.96 -5.29 3.41
CA VAL A 703 17.03 -6.19 3.84
C VAL A 703 18.04 -6.29 2.71
N ASP A 704 19.30 -6.04 3.00
CA ASP A 704 20.36 -6.08 2.00
C ASP A 704 20.92 -7.51 1.82
N PRO A 705 21.38 -7.92 0.63
CA PRO A 705 21.73 -9.31 0.31
C PRO A 705 22.85 -9.88 1.19
N PHE A 706 23.68 -9.05 1.82
CA PHE A 706 24.80 -9.51 2.67
C PHE A 706 24.34 -10.12 4.00
N TYR A 707 23.08 -9.98 4.44
CA TYR A 707 22.57 -10.70 5.61
C TYR A 707 22.73 -12.21 5.46
N ARG A 708 22.67 -12.73 4.24
CA ARG A 708 22.81 -14.16 3.92
C ARG A 708 24.19 -14.75 4.28
N SER A 709 25.21 -13.91 4.33
CA SER A 709 26.58 -14.30 4.68
C SER A 709 26.89 -14.19 6.19
N LEU A 710 25.99 -13.60 6.96
CA LEU A 710 26.17 -13.29 8.38
C LEU A 710 25.11 -14.04 9.20
N VAL A 711 25.22 -15.36 9.27
CA VAL A 711 24.24 -16.25 9.88
C VAL A 711 24.86 -17.09 10.99
N SER A 712 24.09 -17.34 12.03
CA SER A 712 24.41 -18.28 13.12
C SER A 712 23.25 -19.23 13.30
N ASP A 713 23.52 -20.52 13.40
CA ASP A 713 22.52 -21.52 13.70
C ASP A 713 22.18 -21.50 15.20
N VAL A 714 20.85 -21.57 15.51
CA VAL A 714 20.33 -21.64 16.89
C VAL A 714 19.97 -23.10 17.19
N ASP A 715 21.00 -23.90 17.49
CA ASP A 715 20.87 -25.33 17.72
C ASP A 715 21.15 -25.76 19.18
N GLY A 716 21.51 -24.82 20.06
CA GLY A 716 21.69 -25.10 21.50
C GLY A 716 20.35 -25.41 22.17
N VAL A 717 20.26 -26.52 22.91
CA VAL A 717 19.05 -26.94 23.62
C VAL A 717 19.21 -26.69 25.10
N THR A 718 18.20 -26.07 25.72
CA THR A 718 18.09 -25.91 27.18
C THR A 718 17.27 -27.03 27.80
N GLU A 719 16.21 -27.49 27.07
CA GLU A 719 15.35 -28.58 27.49
C GLU A 719 14.79 -29.31 26.27
N LEU A 720 14.70 -30.63 26.30
CA LEU A 720 14.01 -31.45 25.31
C LEU A 720 13.13 -32.47 26.05
N SER A 721 11.86 -32.54 25.68
CA SER A 721 10.90 -33.49 26.24
C SER A 721 9.94 -34.01 25.19
N VAL A 722 9.34 -35.14 25.44
CA VAL A 722 8.35 -35.79 24.56
C VAL A 722 7.07 -36.02 25.33
N ALA A 723 5.93 -35.60 24.74
CA ALA A 723 4.60 -35.78 25.32
C ALA A 723 3.64 -36.27 24.24
N GLY A 724 3.32 -37.58 24.26
CA GLY A 724 2.45 -38.18 23.24
C GLY A 724 3.06 -38.10 21.84
N ASP A 725 2.40 -37.42 20.92
CA ASP A 725 2.79 -37.23 19.53
C ASP A 725 3.62 -35.94 19.29
N THR A 726 4.03 -35.27 20.35
CA THR A 726 4.67 -33.97 20.31
C THR A 726 6.01 -33.97 21.02
N VAL A 727 7.04 -33.44 20.32
CA VAL A 727 8.39 -33.13 20.86
C VAL A 727 8.46 -31.66 21.20
N ARG A 728 8.91 -31.30 22.39
CA ARG A 728 9.11 -29.95 22.87
C ARG A 728 10.58 -29.64 23.06
N ILE A 729 11.05 -28.54 22.49
CA ILE A 729 12.42 -28.09 22.53
C ILE A 729 12.46 -26.64 22.99
N SER A 730 13.15 -26.36 24.10
CA SER A 730 13.42 -25.01 24.55
C SER A 730 14.85 -24.60 24.19
N ARG A 731 15.01 -23.34 23.76
CA ARG A 731 16.31 -22.75 23.38
C ARG A 731 16.43 -21.35 23.97
N ALA A 732 17.67 -20.89 24.15
CA ALA A 732 17.97 -19.52 24.51
C ALA A 732 19.14 -19.01 23.65
N PHE A 733 19.04 -17.77 23.21
CA PHE A 733 20.11 -17.08 22.48
C PHE A 733 19.98 -15.57 22.68
N GLY A 734 21.15 -14.87 22.81
CA GLY A 734 21.11 -13.44 23.09
C GLY A 734 20.31 -13.12 24.34
N ALA A 735 19.31 -12.25 24.19
CA ALA A 735 18.33 -11.92 25.23
C ALA A 735 16.99 -12.65 25.04
N SER A 736 16.88 -13.55 24.06
CA SER A 736 15.65 -14.17 23.59
C SER A 736 15.53 -15.64 23.98
N THR A 737 14.30 -16.14 24.06
CA THR A 737 13.99 -17.57 24.26
C THR A 737 13.03 -18.07 23.20
N VAL A 738 13.10 -19.37 22.92
CA VAL A 738 12.23 -20.06 21.96
C VAL A 738 11.75 -21.37 22.52
N LEU A 739 10.45 -21.64 22.36
CA LEU A 739 9.83 -22.95 22.52
C LEU A 739 9.38 -23.45 21.13
N GLN A 740 9.95 -24.58 20.67
CA GLN A 740 9.51 -25.27 19.46
C GLN A 740 8.73 -26.53 19.85
N GLU A 741 7.58 -26.75 19.22
CA GLU A 741 6.81 -27.99 19.31
C GLU A 741 6.78 -28.63 17.91
N ILE A 742 7.09 -29.92 17.83
CA ILE A 742 7.05 -30.74 16.61
C ILE A 742 6.01 -31.81 16.85
N THR A 743 4.95 -31.83 16.07
CA THR A 743 3.83 -32.75 16.21
C THR A 743 3.64 -33.62 14.98
N LEU A 744 3.50 -34.93 15.16
CA LEU A 744 3.12 -35.84 14.09
C LEU A 744 1.77 -36.47 14.48
N ALA A 745 0.67 -35.91 14.01
CA ALA A 745 -0.67 -36.42 14.35
C ALA A 745 -0.94 -37.78 13.68
N ALA A 746 -1.77 -38.60 14.33
CA ALA A 746 -2.21 -39.88 13.81
C ALA A 746 -2.93 -39.67 12.45
N GLY A 747 -2.53 -40.46 11.44
CA GLY A 747 -3.09 -40.39 10.08
C GLY A 747 -2.73 -39.17 9.26
N ALA A 748 -1.97 -38.22 9.79
CA ALA A 748 -1.55 -37.02 9.06
C ALA A 748 -0.42 -37.32 8.08
N ARG A 749 -0.48 -36.74 6.87
CA ARG A 749 0.63 -36.76 5.90
C ARG A 749 1.45 -35.46 5.96
N ARG A 750 1.56 -34.85 7.13
CA ARG A 750 2.35 -33.66 7.39
C ARG A 750 2.94 -33.67 8.79
N VAL A 751 4.01 -32.93 8.96
CA VAL A 751 4.60 -32.64 10.28
C VAL A 751 4.26 -31.20 10.62
N ASP A 752 3.59 -30.99 11.76
CA ASP A 752 3.18 -29.67 12.21
C ASP A 752 4.20 -29.11 13.22
N PHE A 753 4.49 -27.83 13.09
CA PHE A 753 5.40 -27.09 13.96
C PHE A 753 4.69 -25.89 14.57
N ARG A 754 4.96 -25.66 15.85
CA ARG A 754 4.59 -24.45 16.55
C ARG A 754 5.84 -23.85 17.19
N VAL A 755 6.12 -22.61 16.91
CA VAL A 755 7.27 -21.88 17.45
C VAL A 755 6.79 -20.66 18.20
N GLU A 756 7.12 -20.60 19.48
CA GLU A 756 6.88 -19.46 20.33
C GLU A 756 8.21 -18.79 20.65
N VAL A 757 8.34 -17.52 20.29
CA VAL A 757 9.55 -16.72 20.48
C VAL A 757 9.24 -15.58 21.43
N ASP A 758 10.01 -15.45 22.53
CA ASP A 758 10.10 -14.22 23.30
C ASP A 758 11.31 -13.44 22.81
N TRP A 759 11.05 -12.48 21.93
CA TRP A 759 12.05 -11.82 21.09
C TRP A 759 12.56 -10.52 21.69
N HIS A 760 13.86 -10.42 21.94
CA HIS A 760 14.52 -9.25 22.52
C HIS A 760 15.82 -8.87 21.81
N GLU A 761 15.97 -9.27 20.56
CA GLU A 761 17.11 -8.92 19.73
C GLU A 761 16.93 -7.56 19.04
N GLN A 762 18.04 -6.99 18.57
CA GLN A 762 18.05 -5.80 17.71
C GLN A 762 18.95 -6.06 16.49
N GLU A 763 18.54 -5.53 15.33
CA GLU A 763 19.29 -5.66 14.07
C GLU A 763 19.60 -7.12 13.76
N LYS A 764 18.60 -7.98 14.02
CA LYS A 764 18.64 -9.42 13.75
C LYS A 764 17.40 -9.86 12.99
N PHE A 765 17.57 -10.93 12.22
CA PHE A 765 16.54 -11.52 11.40
C PHE A 765 16.51 -13.03 11.64
N LEU A 766 15.39 -13.56 12.13
CA LEU A 766 15.21 -14.97 12.44
C LEU A 766 14.47 -15.66 11.32
N LYS A 767 15.07 -16.73 10.80
CA LYS A 767 14.46 -17.62 9.81
C LYS A 767 14.44 -19.06 10.31
N VAL A 768 13.55 -19.89 9.75
CA VAL A 768 13.58 -21.33 9.92
C VAL A 768 13.86 -22.01 8.59
N ALA A 769 14.80 -22.95 8.56
CA ALA A 769 15.31 -23.60 7.36
C ALA A 769 14.92 -25.07 7.29
N PHE A 770 14.56 -25.51 6.07
CA PHE A 770 14.28 -26.90 5.69
C PHE A 770 15.08 -27.26 4.45
N PRO A 771 16.24 -27.95 4.58
CA PRO A 771 16.93 -28.54 3.44
C PRO A 771 16.19 -29.79 2.99
N VAL A 772 15.50 -29.72 1.85
CA VAL A 772 14.70 -30.83 1.31
C VAL A 772 15.41 -31.51 0.14
N ASP A 773 15.36 -32.85 0.07
CA ASP A 773 16.00 -33.64 -0.98
C ASP A 773 15.18 -33.63 -2.28
N VAL A 774 15.03 -32.43 -2.83
CA VAL A 774 14.37 -32.17 -4.11
C VAL A 774 15.30 -31.38 -5.01
N HIS A 775 15.56 -31.91 -6.21
CA HIS A 775 16.36 -31.26 -7.23
C HIS A 775 15.44 -30.48 -8.17
N THR A 776 15.48 -29.17 -8.10
CA THR A 776 14.67 -28.30 -8.96
C THR A 776 15.37 -26.98 -9.27
N ASP A 777 15.07 -26.41 -10.44
CA ASP A 777 15.49 -25.06 -10.81
C ASP A 777 14.40 -24.01 -10.55
N ARG A 778 13.24 -24.43 -10.04
CA ARG A 778 12.07 -23.58 -9.81
C ARG A 778 11.33 -23.97 -8.55
N ALA A 779 10.74 -22.98 -7.89
CA ALA A 779 9.83 -23.14 -6.76
C ALA A 779 8.50 -22.44 -7.04
N GLN A 780 7.41 -22.96 -6.46
CA GLN A 780 6.07 -22.40 -6.57
C GLN A 780 5.74 -21.67 -5.27
N PHE A 781 5.20 -20.47 -5.41
CA PHE A 781 4.85 -19.57 -4.30
C PHE A 781 3.40 -19.14 -4.45
N GLU A 782 2.58 -19.36 -3.42
CA GLU A 782 1.20 -18.93 -3.45
C GLU A 782 1.10 -17.40 -3.52
N THR A 783 0.17 -16.92 -4.33
CA THR A 783 -0.26 -15.53 -4.44
C THR A 783 -1.78 -15.47 -4.46
N GLN A 784 -2.37 -14.31 -4.68
CA GLN A 784 -3.82 -14.17 -4.81
C GLN A 784 -4.35 -15.07 -5.94
N TYR A 785 -5.38 -15.86 -5.63
CA TYR A 785 -6.08 -16.72 -6.59
C TYR A 785 -5.19 -17.67 -7.41
N GLY A 786 -4.04 -18.05 -6.88
CA GLY A 786 -3.14 -18.95 -7.60
C GLY A 786 -1.74 -18.98 -7.02
N HIS A 787 -0.79 -19.27 -7.89
CA HIS A 787 0.62 -19.30 -7.52
C HIS A 787 1.48 -18.85 -8.69
N LEU A 788 2.68 -18.41 -8.40
CA LEU A 788 3.69 -18.14 -9.42
C LEU A 788 4.94 -18.97 -9.18
N THR A 789 5.70 -19.13 -10.26
CA THR A 789 6.94 -19.92 -10.25
C THR A 789 8.12 -18.96 -10.34
N ARG A 790 9.08 -19.08 -9.39
CA ARG A 790 10.32 -18.31 -9.39
C ARG A 790 11.53 -19.25 -9.49
N PRO A 791 12.63 -18.81 -10.15
CA PRO A 791 13.86 -19.60 -10.19
C PRO A 791 14.48 -19.77 -8.79
N THR A 792 15.15 -20.92 -8.59
CA THR A 792 15.93 -21.19 -7.38
C THR A 792 17.43 -20.94 -7.59
N HIS A 793 17.79 -20.33 -8.71
CA HIS A 793 19.16 -19.98 -9.12
C HIS A 793 19.30 -18.47 -9.33
N GLU A 794 20.50 -17.98 -9.40
CA GLU A 794 20.85 -16.56 -9.57
C GLU A 794 21.57 -16.31 -10.92
N ASN A 795 21.04 -16.87 -12.03
CA ASN A 795 21.70 -16.83 -13.34
C ASN A 795 21.74 -15.40 -13.93
N THR A 796 20.75 -14.61 -13.66
CA THR A 796 20.66 -13.23 -14.14
C THR A 796 20.62 -12.25 -12.96
N SER A 797 20.90 -10.96 -13.23
CA SER A 797 20.73 -9.90 -12.21
C SER A 797 19.28 -9.80 -11.69
N TRP A 798 18.29 -10.15 -12.53
CA TRP A 798 16.88 -10.21 -12.13
C TRP A 798 16.61 -11.37 -11.17
N ASP A 799 17.21 -12.53 -11.39
CA ASP A 799 17.06 -13.67 -10.49
C ASP A 799 17.76 -13.39 -9.15
N ALA A 800 19.00 -12.87 -9.21
CA ALA A 800 19.81 -12.57 -8.03
C ALA A 800 19.17 -11.49 -7.13
N ALA A 801 18.40 -10.55 -7.72
CA ALA A 801 17.71 -9.51 -6.96
C ALA A 801 16.52 -10.04 -6.13
N ARG A 802 15.98 -11.24 -6.45
CA ARG A 802 14.84 -11.86 -5.79
C ARG A 802 15.24 -12.81 -4.65
N PHE A 803 16.13 -12.38 -3.79
CA PHE A 803 16.66 -13.20 -2.70
C PHE A 803 15.75 -13.25 -1.45
N GLU A 804 14.71 -12.45 -1.38
CA GLU A 804 13.61 -12.50 -0.44
C GLU A 804 12.32 -12.20 -1.19
N VAL A 805 11.31 -13.06 -1.08
CA VAL A 805 10.09 -12.98 -1.88
C VAL A 805 8.84 -13.20 -1.05
N CYS A 806 7.72 -12.64 -1.49
CA CYS A 806 6.42 -12.87 -0.87
C CYS A 806 5.82 -14.21 -1.32
N ALA A 807 5.27 -14.94 -0.36
CA ALA A 807 4.29 -16.00 -0.56
C ALA A 807 3.23 -15.90 0.53
N HIS A 808 2.03 -16.43 0.26
CA HIS A 808 0.94 -16.38 1.23
C HIS A 808 0.99 -17.59 2.18
N ARG A 809 0.16 -18.59 1.95
CA ARG A 809 -0.02 -19.72 2.88
C ARG A 809 0.95 -20.86 2.64
N TRP A 810 1.60 -20.94 1.46
CA TRP A 810 2.49 -22.05 1.15
C TRP A 810 3.56 -21.72 0.10
N VAL A 811 4.67 -22.48 0.18
CA VAL A 811 5.72 -22.60 -0.83
C VAL A 811 5.93 -24.08 -1.14
N ARG A 812 6.17 -24.42 -2.41
CA ARG A 812 6.39 -25.81 -2.85
C ARG A 812 7.60 -25.91 -3.76
N VAL A 813 8.42 -26.94 -3.55
CA VAL A 813 9.49 -27.36 -4.47
C VAL A 813 9.17 -28.76 -4.96
N ALA A 814 9.45 -29.05 -6.23
CA ALA A 814 9.11 -30.34 -6.82
C ALA A 814 10.08 -30.72 -7.94
N GLU A 815 10.26 -32.03 -8.06
CA GLU A 815 10.86 -32.72 -9.20
C GLU A 815 9.86 -33.71 -9.81
N PRO A 816 10.12 -34.32 -10.97
CA PRO A 816 9.16 -35.26 -11.55
C PRO A 816 8.77 -36.38 -10.60
N GLY A 817 7.49 -36.46 -10.26
CA GLY A 817 6.91 -37.51 -9.40
C GLY A 817 6.97 -37.26 -7.90
N TYR A 818 7.61 -36.17 -7.43
CA TYR A 818 7.66 -35.88 -5.99
C TYR A 818 7.81 -34.40 -5.68
N GLY A 819 7.05 -33.91 -4.72
CA GLY A 819 7.13 -32.53 -4.24
C GLY A 819 7.11 -32.44 -2.73
N VAL A 820 7.56 -31.31 -2.21
CA VAL A 820 7.49 -30.99 -0.79
C VAL A 820 6.95 -29.58 -0.66
N ALA A 821 5.92 -29.39 0.17
CA ALA A 821 5.39 -28.07 0.48
C ALA A 821 5.67 -27.68 1.92
N LEU A 822 5.78 -26.37 2.15
CA LEU A 822 5.87 -25.77 3.47
C LEU A 822 4.72 -24.76 3.58
N ALA A 823 3.73 -25.07 4.43
CA ALA A 823 2.58 -24.20 4.71
C ALA A 823 2.80 -23.39 5.98
N ASN A 824 2.15 -22.20 6.08
CA ASN A 824 2.27 -21.32 7.25
C ASN A 824 0.95 -20.60 7.57
N ASP A 825 0.83 -20.06 8.80
CA ASP A 825 -0.35 -19.34 9.29
C ASP A 825 -0.23 -17.80 9.28
N SER A 826 0.98 -17.23 9.09
CA SER A 826 1.14 -15.80 9.32
C SER A 826 2.39 -15.16 8.67
N THR A 827 3.30 -15.92 8.12
CA THR A 827 4.52 -15.41 7.48
C THR A 827 4.31 -15.16 6.00
N TYR A 828 5.00 -14.13 5.46
CA TYR A 828 4.96 -13.80 4.03
C TYR A 828 6.34 -13.81 3.39
N GLY A 829 7.42 -13.55 4.16
CA GLY A 829 8.79 -13.58 3.65
C GLY A 829 9.31 -15.00 3.51
N HIS A 830 9.89 -15.29 2.35
CA HIS A 830 10.47 -16.61 2.01
C HIS A 830 11.71 -16.47 1.15
N ASP A 831 12.58 -17.46 1.23
CA ASP A 831 13.59 -17.70 0.20
C ASP A 831 13.71 -19.20 -0.09
N VAL A 832 14.12 -19.52 -1.34
CA VAL A 832 14.43 -20.88 -1.75
C VAL A 832 15.78 -20.86 -2.48
N GLN A 833 16.73 -21.64 -1.99
CA GLN A 833 18.09 -21.69 -2.52
C GLN A 833 18.46 -23.12 -2.91
N ARG A 834 19.20 -23.28 -4.01
CA ARG A 834 19.85 -24.54 -4.36
C ARG A 834 21.17 -24.68 -3.62
N VAL A 835 21.39 -25.83 -3.04
CA VAL A 835 22.63 -26.14 -2.31
C VAL A 835 23.25 -27.45 -2.82
N PRO A 836 24.58 -27.61 -2.78
CA PRO A 836 25.22 -28.89 -3.07
C PRO A 836 24.72 -29.96 -2.07
N ARG A 837 24.46 -31.18 -2.60
CA ARG A 837 24.05 -32.32 -1.80
C ARG A 837 25.26 -33.19 -1.46
N ALA A 838 25.34 -33.71 -0.24
CA ALA A 838 26.33 -34.69 0.12
C ALA A 838 26.13 -35.95 -0.77
N GLY A 839 27.17 -36.37 -1.48
CA GLY A 839 27.07 -37.49 -2.42
C GLY A 839 26.80 -37.13 -3.87
N GLY A 840 26.70 -35.81 -4.17
CA GLY A 840 26.55 -35.25 -5.52
C GLY A 840 25.14 -34.78 -5.87
N GLY A 841 25.04 -33.89 -6.86
CA GLY A 841 23.79 -33.22 -7.23
C GLY A 841 23.48 -32.02 -6.34
N THR A 842 22.21 -31.56 -6.34
CA THR A 842 21.72 -30.43 -5.54
C THR A 842 20.43 -30.77 -4.80
N ALA A 843 20.23 -30.13 -3.68
CA ALA A 843 19.00 -30.09 -2.89
C ALA A 843 18.46 -28.65 -2.85
N SER A 844 17.27 -28.47 -2.31
CA SER A 844 16.64 -27.17 -2.14
C SER A 844 16.52 -26.85 -0.66
N VAL A 845 16.94 -25.66 -0.24
CA VAL A 845 16.67 -25.14 1.10
C VAL A 845 15.52 -24.14 1.02
N VAL A 846 14.42 -24.46 1.66
CA VAL A 846 13.26 -23.58 1.80
C VAL A 846 13.30 -22.91 3.17
N ARG A 847 13.20 -21.58 3.22
CA ARG A 847 13.16 -20.83 4.48
C ARG A 847 11.89 -19.99 4.61
N LEU A 848 11.36 -19.96 5.83
CA LEU A 848 10.36 -18.98 6.26
C LEU A 848 11.06 -17.88 7.06
N SER A 849 10.72 -16.65 6.79
CA SER A 849 11.15 -15.46 7.52
C SER A 849 10.17 -15.20 8.67
N LEU A 850 10.60 -15.39 9.93
CA LEU A 850 9.72 -15.39 11.09
C LEU A 850 9.56 -13.99 11.69
N VAL A 851 10.67 -13.38 12.10
CA VAL A 851 10.67 -12.10 12.81
C VAL A 851 12.00 -11.37 12.57
N ARG A 852 11.94 -10.05 12.54
CA ARG A 852 13.13 -9.21 12.46
C ARG A 852 13.01 -8.00 13.42
N ALA A 853 14.11 -7.31 13.69
CA ALA A 853 14.15 -6.21 14.64
C ALA A 853 14.84 -4.96 14.08
N PRO A 854 14.29 -4.32 13.03
CA PRO A 854 14.77 -3.02 12.59
C PRO A 854 14.54 -1.97 13.67
N ARG A 855 15.26 -0.84 13.59
CA ARG A 855 15.19 0.21 14.60
C ARG A 855 14.56 1.51 14.10
N PHE A 856 14.25 1.61 12.83
CA PHE A 856 13.62 2.78 12.21
C PHE A 856 12.51 2.35 11.25
N PRO A 857 11.31 3.00 11.27
CA PRO A 857 10.95 4.16 12.13
C PRO A 857 10.44 3.78 13.53
N ASP A 858 10.23 2.49 13.82
CA ASP A 858 9.89 1.97 15.14
C ASP A 858 11.12 1.39 15.82
N PRO A 859 11.66 2.03 16.89
CA PRO A 859 12.87 1.57 17.56
C PRO A 859 12.67 0.28 18.38
N ALA A 860 11.44 -0.16 18.57
CA ALA A 860 11.08 -1.37 19.32
C ALA A 860 10.33 -2.40 18.46
N THR A 861 10.57 -2.38 17.13
CA THR A 861 9.94 -3.31 16.19
C THR A 861 10.05 -4.74 16.66
N ASP A 862 8.89 -5.42 16.68
CA ASP A 862 8.75 -6.85 16.97
C ASP A 862 9.27 -7.33 18.33
N GLN A 863 9.54 -6.44 19.30
CA GLN A 863 9.94 -6.86 20.64
C GLN A 863 8.78 -7.57 21.36
N GLY A 864 9.10 -8.68 22.04
CA GLY A 864 8.15 -9.45 22.85
C GLY A 864 7.77 -10.80 22.24
N ARG A 865 6.59 -11.30 22.60
CA ARG A 865 6.16 -12.66 22.30
C ARG A 865 5.48 -12.78 20.94
N HIS A 866 5.96 -13.76 20.13
CA HIS A 866 5.40 -14.16 18.83
C HIS A 866 5.12 -15.65 18.81
N VAL A 867 4.08 -16.06 18.06
CA VAL A 867 3.74 -17.48 17.85
C VAL A 867 3.56 -17.71 16.35
N PHE A 868 4.31 -18.65 15.79
CA PHE A 868 4.25 -19.04 14.39
C PHE A 868 3.86 -20.51 14.28
N ARG A 869 3.01 -20.86 13.31
CA ARG A 869 2.68 -22.22 12.95
C ARG A 869 3.00 -22.46 11.49
N TYR A 870 3.61 -23.60 11.23
CA TYR A 870 3.89 -24.04 9.84
C TYR A 870 3.90 -25.56 9.79
N SER A 871 3.76 -26.11 8.57
CA SER A 871 3.69 -27.55 8.36
C SER A 871 4.56 -27.96 7.17
N LEU A 872 5.35 -29.01 7.35
CA LEU A 872 6.07 -29.67 6.27
C LEU A 872 5.18 -30.78 5.69
N VAL A 873 4.93 -30.75 4.37
CA VAL A 873 4.03 -31.67 3.66
C VAL A 873 4.82 -32.46 2.62
N PRO A 874 5.29 -33.67 2.98
CA PRO A 874 5.97 -34.58 2.05
C PRO A 874 5.04 -35.15 0.97
N GLY A 875 5.57 -35.37 -0.23
CA GLY A 875 4.83 -35.95 -1.36
C GLY A 875 3.77 -35.00 -1.95
N ALA A 876 3.79 -33.70 -1.59
CA ALA A 876 2.75 -32.76 -1.94
C ALA A 876 2.71 -32.46 -3.44
N ASP A 877 1.53 -32.56 -4.05
CA ASP A 877 1.21 -31.86 -5.29
C ASP A 877 0.72 -30.42 -5.00
N VAL A 878 0.21 -29.71 -6.00
CA VAL A 878 -0.29 -28.33 -5.81
C VAL A 878 -1.57 -28.33 -4.97
N VAL A 879 -2.46 -29.31 -5.17
CA VAL A 879 -3.70 -29.43 -4.38
C VAL A 879 -3.39 -29.63 -2.90
N ASP A 880 -2.42 -30.50 -2.58
CA ASP A 880 -2.00 -30.76 -1.21
C ASP A 880 -1.42 -29.52 -0.54
N ALA A 881 -0.62 -28.73 -1.28
CA ALA A 881 -0.07 -27.46 -0.80
C ALA A 881 -1.18 -26.43 -0.49
N VAL A 882 -2.14 -26.26 -1.40
CA VAL A 882 -3.30 -25.36 -1.23
C VAL A 882 -4.14 -25.81 -0.05
N ARG A 883 -4.46 -27.12 0.03
CA ARG A 883 -5.22 -27.71 1.15
C ARG A 883 -4.55 -27.47 2.50
N ALA A 884 -3.25 -27.77 2.62
CA ALA A 884 -2.50 -27.55 3.85
C ALA A 884 -2.51 -26.07 4.28
N GLY A 885 -2.38 -25.15 3.32
CA GLY A 885 -2.49 -23.72 3.56
C GLY A 885 -3.83 -23.32 4.15
N TYR A 886 -4.94 -23.79 3.59
CA TYR A 886 -6.29 -23.53 4.14
C TYR A 886 -6.52 -24.18 5.50
N GLU A 887 -6.14 -25.45 5.67
CA GLU A 887 -6.37 -26.20 6.91
C GLU A 887 -5.63 -25.60 8.12
N LEU A 888 -4.43 -25.07 7.90
CA LEU A 888 -3.63 -24.42 8.94
C LEU A 888 -4.24 -23.08 9.38
N ASN A 889 -4.86 -22.35 8.44
CA ASN A 889 -5.46 -21.04 8.66
C ASN A 889 -6.95 -21.08 9.05
N LEU A 890 -7.65 -22.18 8.79
CA LEU A 890 -9.08 -22.39 9.07
C LEU A 890 -9.25 -23.68 9.91
N PRO A 891 -9.02 -23.61 11.22
CA PRO A 891 -9.21 -24.76 12.11
C PRO A 891 -10.68 -25.18 12.18
N LEU A 892 -10.93 -26.47 12.39
CA LEU A 892 -12.27 -26.99 12.66
C LEU A 892 -12.84 -26.37 13.95
N ARG A 893 -14.15 -26.05 13.94
CA ARG A 893 -14.86 -25.59 15.13
C ARG A 893 -15.81 -26.69 15.60
N THR A 894 -15.58 -27.24 16.77
CA THR A 894 -16.41 -28.31 17.33
C THR A 894 -17.42 -27.75 18.33
N VAL A 895 -18.69 -28.07 18.11
CA VAL A 895 -19.82 -27.69 18.95
C VAL A 895 -20.79 -28.90 19.10
N ARG A 896 -21.72 -28.82 19.99
CA ARG A 896 -22.80 -29.81 20.07
C ARG A 896 -23.97 -29.41 19.21
N GLY A 897 -24.50 -30.34 18.42
CA GLY A 897 -25.60 -30.04 17.52
C GLY A 897 -25.81 -31.02 16.38
N ALA A 898 -26.30 -30.52 15.24
CA ALA A 898 -26.59 -31.30 14.04
C ALA A 898 -25.60 -30.99 12.92
N ALA A 899 -25.45 -31.94 11.99
CA ALA A 899 -24.67 -31.75 10.77
C ALA A 899 -25.28 -30.64 9.88
N VAL A 900 -24.45 -29.92 9.14
CA VAL A 900 -24.86 -28.86 8.24
C VAL A 900 -24.32 -29.15 6.84
N GLU A 901 -25.24 -29.26 5.89
CA GLU A 901 -24.87 -29.39 4.48
C GLU A 901 -24.34 -28.07 3.94
N PRO A 902 -23.25 -28.04 3.15
CA PRO A 902 -22.79 -26.81 2.49
C PRO A 902 -23.85 -26.20 1.59
N LEU A 903 -23.83 -24.89 1.40
CA LEU A 903 -24.78 -24.19 0.50
C LEU A 903 -24.61 -24.62 -0.97
N ALA A 904 -23.41 -24.99 -1.36
CA ALA A 904 -23.16 -25.52 -2.69
C ALA A 904 -21.99 -26.51 -2.65
N HIS A 905 -22.12 -27.61 -3.37
CA HIS A 905 -21.03 -28.51 -3.67
C HIS A 905 -20.39 -28.12 -4.99
N VAL A 906 -19.06 -28.14 -5.02
CA VAL A 906 -18.28 -27.87 -6.22
C VAL A 906 -17.52 -29.15 -6.58
N VAL A 907 -17.83 -29.71 -7.73
CA VAL A 907 -17.13 -30.90 -8.27
C VAL A 907 -16.34 -30.48 -9.48
N SER A 908 -15.03 -30.60 -9.43
CA SER A 908 -14.16 -30.18 -10.52
C SER A 908 -13.43 -31.35 -11.21
N SER A 909 -13.04 -31.10 -12.45
CA SER A 909 -12.17 -31.98 -13.25
C SER A 909 -11.05 -31.11 -13.88
N PRO A 910 -9.78 -31.33 -13.51
CA PRO A 910 -9.27 -32.30 -12.53
C PRO A 910 -9.89 -32.15 -11.13
N PRO A 911 -9.88 -33.21 -10.31
CA PRO A 911 -10.44 -33.12 -8.96
C PRO A 911 -9.77 -32.03 -8.13
N GLU A 912 -10.58 -31.29 -7.37
CA GLU A 912 -10.13 -30.21 -6.47
C GLU A 912 -9.30 -29.09 -7.13
N SER A 913 -9.34 -29.00 -8.48
CA SER A 913 -8.68 -27.92 -9.23
C SER A 913 -9.38 -26.57 -9.12
N VAL A 914 -10.65 -26.55 -8.71
CA VAL A 914 -11.44 -25.33 -8.53
C VAL A 914 -11.75 -25.13 -7.04
N VAL A 915 -11.27 -24.03 -6.52
CA VAL A 915 -11.33 -23.69 -5.10
C VAL A 915 -12.41 -22.64 -4.87
N VAL A 916 -13.23 -22.81 -3.84
CA VAL A 916 -14.20 -21.80 -3.40
C VAL A 916 -13.50 -20.82 -2.46
N GLU A 917 -13.27 -19.60 -2.92
CA GLU A 917 -12.63 -18.55 -2.13
C GLU A 917 -13.63 -17.86 -1.20
N ALA A 918 -14.82 -17.52 -1.68
CA ALA A 918 -15.83 -16.85 -0.85
C ALA A 918 -17.23 -17.40 -1.08
N VAL A 919 -18.01 -17.41 0.01
CA VAL A 919 -19.46 -17.66 0.02
C VAL A 919 -20.09 -16.57 0.87
N LYS A 920 -21.00 -15.79 0.28
CA LYS A 920 -21.66 -14.66 0.96
C LYS A 920 -23.04 -14.40 0.40
N LEU A 921 -23.82 -13.52 1.02
CA LEU A 921 -24.99 -12.95 0.35
C LEU A 921 -24.59 -11.74 -0.51
N ALA A 922 -25.37 -11.51 -1.57
CA ALA A 922 -25.18 -10.39 -2.49
C ALA A 922 -25.20 -9.04 -1.76
N ASP A 923 -24.34 -8.13 -2.16
CA ASP A 923 -24.17 -6.82 -1.51
C ASP A 923 -25.35 -5.87 -1.73
N ASP A 924 -26.23 -6.16 -2.70
CA ASP A 924 -27.44 -5.38 -3.00
C ASP A 924 -28.63 -5.67 -2.05
N GLY A 925 -28.44 -6.58 -1.07
CA GLY A 925 -29.46 -6.94 -0.11
C GLY A 925 -30.59 -7.83 -0.66
N SER A 926 -30.48 -8.33 -1.90
CA SER A 926 -31.48 -9.25 -2.51
C SER A 926 -31.62 -10.57 -1.75
N GLY A 927 -30.59 -10.98 -1.00
CA GLY A 927 -30.51 -12.28 -0.36
C GLY A 927 -30.01 -13.40 -1.27
N ASP A 928 -29.61 -13.10 -2.51
CA ASP A 928 -28.95 -14.05 -3.42
C ASP A 928 -27.60 -14.51 -2.84
N VAL A 929 -27.20 -15.74 -3.19
CA VAL A 929 -25.90 -16.28 -2.74
C VAL A 929 -24.85 -16.00 -3.81
N VAL A 930 -23.72 -15.46 -3.40
CA VAL A 930 -22.56 -15.22 -4.25
C VAL A 930 -21.45 -16.19 -3.89
N LEU A 931 -20.94 -16.90 -4.90
CA LEU A 931 -19.78 -17.76 -4.82
C LEU A 931 -18.66 -17.16 -5.64
N ARG A 932 -17.47 -17.02 -5.06
CA ARG A 932 -16.26 -16.70 -5.83
C ARG A 932 -15.35 -17.91 -5.83
N VAL A 933 -15.01 -18.37 -7.03
CA VAL A 933 -14.18 -19.55 -7.27
C VAL A 933 -13.00 -19.20 -8.14
N TYR A 934 -11.95 -20.01 -8.07
CA TYR A 934 -10.81 -19.87 -8.98
C TYR A 934 -10.20 -21.23 -9.33
N GLU A 935 -9.57 -21.31 -10.51
CA GLU A 935 -8.75 -22.45 -10.91
C GLU A 935 -7.38 -22.33 -10.23
N ALA A 936 -6.97 -23.32 -9.44
CA ALA A 936 -5.82 -23.21 -8.54
C ALA A 936 -4.52 -23.84 -9.06
N LEU A 937 -4.58 -24.66 -10.11
CA LEU A 937 -3.46 -25.50 -10.55
C LEU A 937 -2.66 -24.90 -11.72
N GLY A 938 -3.17 -23.83 -12.35
CA GLY A 938 -2.61 -23.25 -13.58
C GLY A 938 -2.93 -24.07 -14.82
N GLY A 939 -4.04 -24.83 -14.78
CA GLY A 939 -4.53 -25.65 -15.88
C GLY A 939 -5.90 -25.20 -16.41
N ARG A 940 -6.51 -26.07 -17.23
CA ARG A 940 -7.92 -25.91 -17.61
C ARG A 940 -8.77 -26.79 -16.74
N ALA A 941 -9.86 -26.25 -16.20
CA ALA A 941 -10.76 -27.00 -15.36
C ALA A 941 -12.22 -26.86 -15.81
N THR A 942 -13.00 -27.88 -15.49
CA THR A 942 -14.46 -27.82 -15.55
C THR A 942 -15.00 -28.03 -14.14
N ALA A 943 -15.89 -27.17 -13.68
CA ALA A 943 -16.54 -27.33 -12.39
C ALA A 943 -18.07 -27.35 -12.55
N THR A 944 -18.71 -28.27 -11.85
CA THR A 944 -20.16 -28.32 -11.71
C THR A 944 -20.52 -27.84 -10.31
N LEU A 945 -21.44 -26.86 -10.23
CA LEU A 945 -21.99 -26.35 -8.99
C LEU A 945 -23.30 -27.06 -8.71
N ALA A 946 -23.45 -27.61 -7.52
CA ALA A 946 -24.70 -28.23 -7.05
C ALA A 946 -25.20 -27.50 -5.79
N PRO A 947 -26.07 -26.49 -5.93
CA PRO A 947 -26.67 -25.79 -4.80
C PRO A 947 -27.56 -26.75 -3.98
N SER A 948 -27.52 -26.63 -2.66
CA SER A 948 -28.35 -27.38 -1.73
C SER A 948 -29.59 -26.60 -1.25
N PHE A 949 -29.98 -25.57 -2.00
CA PHE A 949 -31.17 -24.75 -1.80
C PHE A 949 -31.81 -24.44 -3.14
N ALA A 950 -33.10 -23.98 -3.14
CA ALA A 950 -33.80 -23.69 -4.37
C ALA A 950 -33.25 -22.46 -5.08
N VAL A 951 -32.83 -22.62 -6.34
CA VAL A 951 -32.22 -21.59 -7.17
C VAL A 951 -33.11 -21.30 -8.38
N ALA A 952 -33.51 -20.03 -8.56
CA ALA A 952 -34.31 -19.58 -9.70
C ALA A 952 -33.44 -19.32 -10.96
N GLY A 953 -32.15 -19.08 -10.78
CA GLY A 953 -31.19 -18.83 -11.88
C GLY A 953 -29.80 -18.63 -11.35
N ALA A 954 -28.82 -18.80 -12.25
CA ALA A 954 -27.41 -18.56 -11.93
C ALA A 954 -26.74 -17.77 -13.06
N THR A 955 -25.95 -16.77 -12.71
CA THR A 955 -25.19 -15.95 -13.66
C THR A 955 -23.76 -15.76 -13.21
N GLU A 956 -22.84 -15.69 -14.17
CA GLU A 956 -21.49 -15.19 -13.89
C GLU A 956 -21.52 -13.67 -13.86
N THR A 957 -20.88 -13.06 -12.86
CA THR A 957 -20.84 -11.61 -12.65
C THR A 957 -19.39 -11.09 -12.65
N ASP A 958 -19.25 -9.76 -12.70
CA ASP A 958 -17.97 -9.12 -12.38
C ASP A 958 -17.73 -9.11 -10.85
N LEU A 959 -16.61 -8.51 -10.40
CA LEU A 959 -16.31 -8.43 -8.96
C LEU A 959 -17.32 -7.58 -8.18
N LEU A 960 -18.01 -6.63 -8.84
CA LEU A 960 -19.05 -5.79 -8.25
C LEU A 960 -20.44 -6.45 -8.27
N GLU A 961 -20.51 -7.75 -8.62
CA GLU A 961 -21.74 -8.55 -8.70
C GLU A 961 -22.72 -8.10 -9.79
N ARG A 962 -22.23 -7.42 -10.84
CA ARG A 962 -23.03 -6.99 -12.00
C ARG A 962 -23.04 -8.11 -13.05
N ASP A 963 -24.21 -8.43 -13.59
CA ASP A 963 -24.37 -9.45 -14.64
C ASP A 963 -23.50 -9.13 -15.86
N ARG A 964 -22.78 -10.12 -16.37
CA ARG A 964 -22.04 -10.03 -17.64
C ARG A 964 -22.97 -10.45 -18.80
N GLU A 965 -22.92 -9.76 -19.91
CA GLU A 965 -23.89 -9.88 -21.03
C GLU A 965 -24.03 -11.29 -21.65
N ARG A 966 -23.21 -12.28 -21.26
CA ARG A 966 -23.15 -13.60 -21.93
C ARG A 966 -23.46 -14.81 -21.06
N ASP A 967 -23.71 -14.66 -19.75
CA ASP A 967 -23.38 -15.78 -18.88
C ASP A 967 -24.50 -16.22 -17.92
N ALA A 968 -25.71 -16.46 -18.46
CA ALA A 968 -26.61 -17.41 -17.80
C ALA A 968 -25.93 -18.79 -17.83
N LEU A 969 -25.58 -19.36 -16.69
CA LEU A 969 -25.08 -20.72 -16.62
C LEU A 969 -26.20 -21.67 -17.08
N GLY A 970 -25.92 -22.52 -18.07
CA GLY A 970 -26.87 -23.45 -18.63
C GLY A 970 -27.39 -24.51 -17.64
N GLU A 971 -28.26 -25.37 -18.07
CA GLU A 971 -28.70 -26.53 -17.29
C GLU A 971 -27.47 -27.30 -16.76
N GLY A 972 -27.42 -27.52 -15.42
CA GLY A 972 -26.33 -28.22 -14.75
C GLY A 972 -25.23 -27.31 -14.17
N LEU A 973 -25.36 -25.98 -14.20
CA LEU A 973 -24.46 -24.99 -13.55
C LEU A 973 -22.97 -25.34 -13.74
N THR A 974 -22.53 -25.51 -14.99
CA THR A 974 -21.17 -25.94 -15.33
C THR A 974 -20.33 -24.75 -15.77
N LEU A 975 -19.18 -24.60 -15.14
CA LEU A 975 -18.13 -23.62 -15.42
C LEU A 975 -16.99 -24.27 -16.19
N ARG A 976 -16.42 -23.56 -17.16
CA ARG A 976 -15.17 -23.91 -17.82
C ARG A 976 -14.15 -22.81 -17.57
N LEU A 977 -13.14 -23.12 -16.78
CA LEU A 977 -12.12 -22.16 -16.33
C LEU A 977 -10.81 -22.34 -17.09
N ARG A 978 -10.21 -21.21 -17.44
CA ARG A 978 -8.83 -21.12 -17.92
C ARG A 978 -7.86 -21.20 -16.73
N PRO A 979 -6.54 -21.38 -16.98
CA PRO A 979 -5.54 -21.31 -15.92
C PRO A 979 -5.71 -20.08 -15.05
N PHE A 980 -5.78 -20.28 -13.72
CA PHE A 980 -5.91 -19.26 -12.69
C PHE A 980 -7.12 -18.32 -12.85
N GLN A 981 -8.12 -18.68 -13.64
CA GLN A 981 -9.30 -17.83 -13.84
C GLN A 981 -10.14 -17.72 -12.57
N ILE A 982 -10.50 -16.48 -12.22
CA ILE A 982 -11.47 -16.14 -11.18
C ILE A 982 -12.86 -16.08 -11.82
N ALA A 983 -13.87 -16.66 -11.17
CA ALA A 983 -15.27 -16.53 -11.54
C ALA A 983 -16.12 -16.18 -10.32
N THR A 984 -16.98 -15.19 -10.46
CA THR A 984 -17.98 -14.82 -9.45
C THR A 984 -19.35 -15.25 -9.93
N ILE A 985 -20.03 -16.10 -9.18
CA ILE A 985 -21.30 -16.72 -9.53
C ILE A 985 -22.38 -16.23 -8.58
N ARG A 986 -23.42 -15.63 -9.11
CA ARG A 986 -24.60 -15.23 -8.37
C ARG A 986 -25.71 -16.28 -8.56
N LEU A 987 -26.14 -16.90 -7.47
CA LEU A 987 -27.23 -17.86 -7.39
C LEU A 987 -28.47 -17.13 -6.88
N ARG A 988 -29.42 -16.88 -7.77
CA ARG A 988 -30.69 -16.21 -7.42
C ARG A 988 -31.59 -17.20 -6.68
N ARG A 989 -32.00 -16.83 -5.47
CA ARG A 989 -32.90 -17.63 -4.66
C ARG A 989 -34.31 -17.59 -5.21
N SER A 990 -35.03 -18.76 -5.12
CA SER A 990 -36.42 -18.91 -5.54
C SER A 990 -37.39 -18.29 -4.53
#